data_1b82537b93b43b9b0387aa30cf3682eb
#
_entry.id   1b82537b93b43b9b0387aa30cf3682eb
#
_cell.length_a   1.000
_cell.length_b   1.000
_cell.length_c   1.000
_cell.angle_alpha   90.00
_cell.angle_beta   90.00
_cell.angle_gamma   90.00
#
_symmetry.space_group_name_H-M   'P 1'
#
loop_
_entity.id
_entity.type
_entity.pdbx_description
1 polymer ?
#
loop_
_entity_poly.entity_id
_entity_poly.type
_entity_poly.pdbx_seq_one_letter_code
_entity_poly.pdbx_strand_id
1 'polypeptide(L)'
;MFNIITKEFQYGNQQVTLETGRIARQANSVVVHMGGVSVLVAVVVKDEAQAGQNFFPLTVNYQEKMYAAGKIPGGYGKREGRPSEMETLTSRLIDRPIRPLFPEGYFNEIQVTATVISSDKTQYADIAAMIGTSAALAISSAPFNGPIGAARVGFINDEYVLNPNHEALKQSSLDLVVAGTSSAVLMVESEAKELSEDQMLGAVLYGHAQQQVVIDAINEFAKEVGVQKNQFVAPAINEALETALQNQFAAAISEAYTISEKASRYTRLDEIKNQAIEALAGDAEAEGYADNVAQIKELFETLKYRTVRDNILSGKPRIDGRDLQTVRALDIQVGVLPYTHGSALFTRGETQALVTTTLGNSRDVNMIDTLAGTKQDHFMLHYNFPSYSVGETGRDSGPKRREIGHGRLARRGVQAMLPDSDRFPYVIRIVSEITESNGSSSMASVCGASLALMDAGVPLKAPVAGIAMGLVKEGERFAVLSDILGDEDHLGDMDFKVAGSANGVTALQMDIKIEGITPEIMEKALHQAHAGRIHILNAMNEVISTSRKEINAHAPNFAVIDIDDNGTIRIFGENKAATKAAIAKIEAITAEVEVGKTYTGKVARIVEFGAFVNVLPNTDGLVHISQISDARIENVNDVLKEGQMVNVLVQDIDNRGRIKLTMKGVDQTIAPTAPADTETPAAE
;
A
#
# COMPACT_ATOMS: atom_id res chain seq x y z
N MET A 1 -16.75 43.98 10.05
CA MET A 1 -15.39 43.47 10.37
C MET A 1 -15.13 42.15 9.72
N PHE A 2 -15.97 41.13 9.91
CA PHE A 2 -15.93 39.84 9.17
C PHE A 2 -17.22 39.71 8.34
N ASN A 3 -17.10 39.31 7.09
CA ASN A 3 -18.23 38.90 6.25
C ASN A 3 -18.26 37.38 6.25
N ILE A 4 -18.92 36.80 7.27
CA ILE A 4 -18.95 35.34 7.45
C ILE A 4 -20.17 34.84 6.71
N ILE A 5 -19.92 33.89 5.78
CA ILE A 5 -20.95 33.16 5.05
C ILE A 5 -20.86 31.70 5.45
N THR A 6 -22.00 31.12 5.80
CA THR A 6 -22.08 29.73 6.30
C THR A 6 -23.17 28.99 5.55
N LYS A 7 -22.85 27.79 5.08
CA LYS A 7 -23.80 26.88 4.46
C LYS A 7 -23.86 25.58 5.25
N GLU A 8 -25.05 25.17 5.65
CA GLU A 8 -25.31 23.91 6.35
C GLU A 8 -26.14 22.98 5.49
N PHE A 9 -25.81 21.69 5.50
CA PHE A 9 -26.57 20.65 4.82
C PHE A 9 -26.38 19.28 5.47
N GLN A 10 -27.33 18.38 5.21
CA GLN A 10 -27.25 17.01 5.71
C GLN A 10 -26.59 16.11 4.65
N TYR A 11 -25.57 15.36 5.06
CA TYR A 11 -24.89 14.38 4.19
C TYR A 11 -24.88 13.00 4.84
N GLY A 12 -25.78 12.15 4.37
CA GLY A 12 -26.08 10.89 5.05
C GLY A 12 -26.61 11.15 6.49
N ASN A 13 -25.93 10.57 7.47
CA ASN A 13 -26.26 10.78 8.89
C ASN A 13 -25.47 11.92 9.54
N GLN A 14 -24.68 12.68 8.77
CA GLN A 14 -23.79 13.74 9.28
C GLN A 14 -24.27 15.11 8.83
N GLN A 15 -24.24 16.07 9.73
CA GLN A 15 -24.38 17.48 9.37
C GLN A 15 -23.04 18.00 8.88
N VAL A 16 -23.04 18.72 7.77
CA VAL A 16 -21.88 19.40 7.21
C VAL A 16 -22.10 20.90 7.22
N THR A 17 -21.08 21.63 7.66
CA THR A 17 -21.07 23.09 7.65
C THR A 17 -19.87 23.57 6.86
N LEU A 18 -20.09 24.44 5.87
CA LEU A 18 -19.07 25.20 5.16
C LEU A 18 -19.08 26.63 5.68
N GLU A 19 -17.93 27.17 6.08
CA GLU A 19 -17.79 28.54 6.55
C GLU A 19 -16.64 29.24 5.82
N THR A 20 -16.87 30.48 5.36
CA THR A 20 -15.82 31.37 4.82
C THR A 20 -15.85 32.75 5.45
N GLY A 21 -14.80 33.55 5.24
CA GLY A 21 -14.72 34.96 5.66
C GLY A 21 -14.24 35.22 7.09
N ARG A 22 -13.98 34.18 7.88
CA ARG A 22 -13.47 34.32 9.25
C ARG A 22 -11.97 34.05 9.38
N ILE A 23 -11.51 32.91 8.86
CA ILE A 23 -10.14 32.40 9.00
C ILE A 23 -9.42 32.49 7.66
N ALA A 24 -8.11 32.78 7.66
CA ALA A 24 -7.24 32.82 6.48
C ALA A 24 -7.76 33.73 5.33
N ARG A 25 -8.20 34.93 5.64
CA ARG A 25 -8.86 35.89 4.71
C ARG A 25 -7.98 36.44 3.58
N GLN A 26 -6.69 36.15 3.57
CA GLN A 26 -5.79 36.49 2.45
C GLN A 26 -5.78 35.39 1.37
N ALA A 27 -6.47 34.30 1.62
CA ALA A 27 -6.66 33.20 0.68
C ALA A 27 -8.16 32.98 0.45
N ASN A 28 -8.52 32.23 -0.57
CA ASN A 28 -9.86 31.69 -0.70
C ASN A 28 -9.96 30.51 0.25
N SER A 29 -10.55 30.72 1.42
CA SER A 29 -10.53 29.71 2.49
C SER A 29 -11.93 29.28 2.88
N VAL A 30 -12.04 27.99 3.20
CA VAL A 30 -13.24 27.35 3.73
C VAL A 30 -12.88 26.52 4.94
N VAL A 31 -13.63 26.65 6.03
CA VAL A 31 -13.62 25.70 7.13
C VAL A 31 -14.78 24.74 6.95
N VAL A 32 -14.49 23.46 6.93
CA VAL A 32 -15.50 22.38 6.86
C VAL A 32 -15.61 21.73 8.24
N HIS A 33 -16.82 21.68 8.78
CA HIS A 33 -17.14 20.87 9.94
C HIS A 33 -17.99 19.68 9.47
N MET A 34 -17.56 18.45 9.72
CA MET A 34 -18.26 17.23 9.31
C MET A 34 -17.95 16.11 10.30
N GLY A 35 -19.00 15.54 10.93
CA GLY A 35 -18.89 14.33 11.72
C GLY A 35 -17.81 14.33 12.81
N GLY A 36 -17.58 15.45 13.50
CA GLY A 36 -16.59 15.55 14.59
C GLY A 36 -15.18 15.95 14.12
N VAL A 37 -14.97 16.18 12.81
CA VAL A 37 -13.73 16.75 12.28
C VAL A 37 -13.95 18.16 11.74
N SER A 38 -12.91 18.99 11.84
CA SER A 38 -12.87 20.34 11.26
C SER A 38 -11.61 20.49 10.42
N VAL A 39 -11.78 20.88 9.17
CA VAL A 39 -10.68 21.06 8.23
C VAL A 39 -10.70 22.47 7.69
N LEU A 40 -9.58 23.19 7.83
CA LEU A 40 -9.33 24.46 7.15
C LEU A 40 -8.70 24.19 5.80
N VAL A 41 -9.36 24.62 4.73
CA VAL A 41 -8.78 24.58 3.38
C VAL A 41 -8.54 26.01 2.90
N ALA A 42 -7.33 26.26 2.44
CA ALA A 42 -6.92 27.54 1.87
C ALA A 42 -6.40 27.32 0.45
N VAL A 43 -6.94 28.08 -0.50
CA VAL A 43 -6.55 28.08 -1.92
C VAL A 43 -5.97 29.44 -2.29
N VAL A 44 -4.78 29.42 -2.89
CA VAL A 44 -4.12 30.60 -3.46
C VAL A 44 -3.89 30.35 -4.93
N VAL A 45 -4.26 31.31 -5.76
CA VAL A 45 -4.15 31.28 -7.22
C VAL A 45 -3.24 32.42 -7.65
N LYS A 46 -2.23 32.16 -8.46
CA LYS A 46 -1.44 33.21 -9.09
C LYS A 46 -2.21 33.83 -10.27
N ASP A 47 -2.10 35.12 -10.45
CA ASP A 47 -2.80 35.84 -11.51
C ASP A 47 -2.23 35.52 -12.91
N GLU A 48 -0.92 35.18 -12.99
CA GLU A 48 -0.23 34.90 -14.22
C GLU A 48 0.61 33.63 -14.15
N ALA A 49 0.76 32.94 -15.29
CA ALA A 49 1.67 31.83 -15.43
C ALA A 49 3.13 32.31 -15.46
N GLN A 50 4.04 31.50 -14.96
CA GLN A 50 5.47 31.80 -15.10
C GLN A 50 5.91 31.71 -16.56
N ALA A 51 6.78 32.63 -17.00
CA ALA A 51 7.29 32.60 -18.35
C ALA A 51 7.95 31.28 -18.72
N GLY A 52 7.57 30.67 -19.83
CA GLY A 52 8.06 29.36 -20.27
C GLY A 52 7.42 28.15 -19.56
N GLN A 53 6.38 28.37 -18.78
CA GLN A 53 5.62 27.29 -18.13
C GLN A 53 4.83 26.50 -19.19
N ASN A 54 5.03 25.18 -19.23
CA ASN A 54 4.40 24.26 -20.19
C ASN A 54 3.59 23.14 -19.52
N PHE A 55 3.34 23.25 -18.23
CA PHE A 55 2.51 22.32 -17.47
C PHE A 55 1.71 23.05 -16.39
N PHE A 56 0.64 22.46 -15.92
CA PHE A 56 -0.20 23.01 -14.85
C PHE A 56 0.41 22.76 -13.46
N PRO A 57 0.92 23.81 -12.78
CA PRO A 57 1.58 23.69 -11.47
C PRO A 57 0.55 23.72 -10.33
N LEU A 58 -0.25 22.67 -10.20
CA LEU A 58 -1.14 22.46 -9.06
C LEU A 58 -0.38 21.75 -7.94
N THR A 59 -0.33 22.37 -6.75
CA THR A 59 0.24 21.77 -5.56
C THR A 59 -0.83 21.61 -4.48
N VAL A 60 -1.08 20.38 -4.06
CA VAL A 60 -2.00 20.04 -2.98
C VAL A 60 -1.21 19.52 -1.78
N ASN A 61 -1.46 20.12 -0.60
CA ASN A 61 -0.90 19.71 0.66
C ASN A 61 -2.04 19.42 1.66
N TYR A 62 -2.02 18.23 2.23
CA TYR A 62 -2.89 17.84 3.33
C TYR A 62 -2.04 17.63 4.58
N GLN A 63 -2.50 18.13 5.73
CA GLN A 63 -1.76 18.10 6.97
C GLN A 63 -2.68 17.76 8.15
N GLU A 64 -2.23 16.84 8.99
CA GLU A 64 -2.86 16.51 10.26
C GLU A 64 -2.07 17.11 11.41
N LYS A 65 -2.63 18.12 12.09
CA LYS A 65 -1.97 18.72 13.24
C LYS A 65 -2.33 17.97 14.52
N MET A 66 -1.32 17.52 15.26
CA MET A 66 -1.53 16.73 16.49
C MET A 66 -2.38 17.48 17.54
N TYR A 67 -2.32 18.82 17.56
CA TYR A 67 -3.18 19.62 18.42
C TYR A 67 -4.67 19.44 18.10
N ALA A 68 -5.03 19.09 16.86
CA ALA A 68 -6.43 18.85 16.48
C ALA A 68 -7.09 17.74 17.31
N ALA A 69 -6.29 16.77 17.77
CA ALA A 69 -6.70 15.67 18.64
C ALA A 69 -6.26 15.86 20.11
N GLY A 70 -5.83 17.08 20.49
CA GLY A 70 -5.33 17.38 21.84
C GLY A 70 -4.00 16.70 22.18
N LYS A 71 -3.14 16.46 21.18
CA LYS A 71 -1.86 15.74 21.33
C LYS A 71 -0.66 16.66 21.07
N ILE A 72 0.46 16.30 21.68
CA ILE A 72 1.78 16.84 21.35
C ILE A 72 2.47 15.85 20.41
N PRO A 73 3.09 16.31 19.30
CA PRO A 73 3.79 15.43 18.38
C PRO A 73 4.86 14.59 19.07
N GLY A 74 5.04 13.35 18.57
CA GLY A 74 6.17 12.50 18.92
C GLY A 74 7.52 13.09 18.48
N GLY A 75 8.58 12.35 18.64
CA GLY A 75 9.92 12.76 18.23
C GLY A 75 10.57 13.81 19.17
N TYR A 76 11.85 14.11 18.91
CA TYR A 76 12.67 14.94 19.78
C TYR A 76 12.23 16.42 19.77
N GLY A 77 11.93 16.97 18.61
CA GLY A 77 11.56 18.39 18.43
C GLY A 77 10.15 18.76 18.82
N LYS A 78 9.30 17.77 19.18
CA LYS A 78 7.88 17.98 19.53
C LYS A 78 7.11 18.85 18.52
N ARG A 79 7.45 18.71 17.25
CA ARG A 79 6.87 19.44 16.13
C ARG A 79 6.63 18.50 14.95
N GLU A 80 5.56 18.73 14.20
CA GLU A 80 5.31 18.06 12.93
C GLU A 80 6.45 18.36 11.96
N GLY A 81 6.94 17.31 11.30
CA GLY A 81 8.05 17.36 10.38
C GLY A 81 7.61 17.21 8.92
N ARG A 82 8.21 16.26 8.20
CA ARG A 82 7.80 15.91 6.84
C ARG A 82 6.41 15.27 6.85
N PRO A 83 5.63 15.45 5.77
CA PRO A 83 4.35 14.76 5.65
C PRO A 83 4.50 13.26 5.84
N SER A 84 3.59 12.67 6.59
CA SER A 84 3.46 11.22 6.72
C SER A 84 3.04 10.58 5.39
N GLU A 85 3.14 9.26 5.29
CA GLU A 85 2.62 8.52 4.14
C GLU A 85 1.13 8.80 3.93
N MET A 86 0.33 8.78 5.00
CA MET A 86 -1.12 9.06 4.93
C MET A 86 -1.42 10.48 4.47
N GLU A 87 -0.70 11.49 4.96
CA GLU A 87 -0.86 12.87 4.50
C GLU A 87 -0.51 13.02 3.02
N THR A 88 0.53 12.33 2.56
CA THR A 88 0.93 12.29 1.15
C THR A 88 -0.15 11.63 0.29
N LEU A 89 -0.73 10.51 0.75
CA LEU A 89 -1.80 9.79 0.05
C LEU A 89 -3.09 10.61 -0.01
N THR A 90 -3.47 11.27 1.09
CA THR A 90 -4.65 12.14 1.12
C THR A 90 -4.46 13.37 0.23
N SER A 91 -3.24 13.95 0.17
CA SER A 91 -2.93 15.00 -0.80
C SER A 91 -3.18 14.54 -2.24
N ARG A 92 -2.85 13.28 -2.57
CA ARG A 92 -3.12 12.69 -3.90
C ARG A 92 -4.60 12.41 -4.13
N LEU A 93 -5.34 11.96 -3.10
CA LEU A 93 -6.80 11.79 -3.19
C LEU A 93 -7.51 13.10 -3.54
N ILE A 94 -7.02 14.23 -3.02
CA ILE A 94 -7.57 15.56 -3.31
C ILE A 94 -7.14 16.04 -4.71
N ASP A 95 -5.86 15.89 -5.07
CA ASP A 95 -5.29 16.37 -6.34
C ASP A 95 -5.95 15.72 -7.58
N ARG A 96 -6.10 14.40 -7.55
CA ARG A 96 -6.51 13.60 -8.71
C ARG A 96 -7.86 14.01 -9.30
N PRO A 97 -8.95 14.16 -8.54
CA PRO A 97 -10.26 14.52 -9.09
C PRO A 97 -10.41 16.01 -9.47
N ILE A 98 -9.58 16.91 -8.92
CA ILE A 98 -9.70 18.34 -9.23
C ILE A 98 -8.83 18.75 -10.43
N ARG A 99 -7.70 18.08 -10.65
CA ARG A 99 -6.74 18.43 -11.70
C ARG A 99 -7.35 18.44 -13.10
N PRO A 100 -8.13 17.43 -13.54
CA PRO A 100 -8.72 17.42 -14.89
C PRO A 100 -9.81 18.46 -15.11
N LEU A 101 -10.27 19.15 -14.06
CA LEU A 101 -11.33 20.15 -14.12
C LEU A 101 -10.82 21.58 -14.41
N PHE A 102 -9.53 21.74 -14.65
CA PHE A 102 -8.99 23.00 -15.13
C PHE A 102 -8.86 22.97 -16.66
N PRO A 103 -9.08 24.13 -17.33
CA PRO A 103 -8.99 24.19 -18.77
C PRO A 103 -7.60 23.79 -19.28
N GLU A 104 -7.56 23.12 -20.42
CA GLU A 104 -6.31 22.83 -21.11
C GLU A 104 -5.54 24.14 -21.44
N GLY A 105 -4.22 24.12 -21.22
CA GLY A 105 -3.39 25.32 -21.40
C GLY A 105 -3.44 26.32 -20.22
N TYR A 106 -4.19 26.05 -19.16
CA TYR A 106 -4.15 26.86 -17.95
C TYR A 106 -2.94 26.52 -17.10
N PHE A 107 -1.95 27.41 -17.01
CA PHE A 107 -0.68 27.17 -16.34
C PHE A 107 -0.40 28.10 -15.17
N ASN A 108 -1.38 28.85 -14.68
CA ASN A 108 -1.22 29.63 -13.46
C ASN A 108 -1.07 28.70 -12.25
N GLU A 109 -0.11 29.02 -11.40
CA GLU A 109 0.16 28.20 -10.22
C GLU A 109 -0.99 28.26 -9.22
N ILE A 110 -1.45 27.11 -8.78
CA ILE A 110 -2.45 26.96 -7.71
C ILE A 110 -1.88 26.15 -6.56
N GLN A 111 -2.01 26.69 -5.36
CA GLN A 111 -1.67 25.96 -4.14
C GLN A 111 -2.92 25.74 -3.28
N VAL A 112 -3.18 24.49 -2.94
CA VAL A 112 -4.21 24.06 -2.01
C VAL A 112 -3.54 23.55 -0.74
N THR A 113 -3.96 24.06 0.41
CA THR A 113 -3.51 23.56 1.72
C THR A 113 -4.73 23.22 2.57
N ALA A 114 -4.93 21.94 2.83
CA ALA A 114 -5.96 21.41 3.71
C ALA A 114 -5.34 20.99 5.05
N THR A 115 -5.78 21.59 6.15
CA THR A 115 -5.24 21.36 7.48
C THR A 115 -6.34 20.89 8.42
N VAL A 116 -6.18 19.73 9.02
CA VAL A 116 -7.07 19.24 10.08
C VAL A 116 -6.78 20.04 11.35
N ILE A 117 -7.78 20.80 11.81
CA ILE A 117 -7.65 21.72 12.95
C ILE A 117 -8.43 21.27 14.20
N SER A 118 -9.33 20.30 14.04
CA SER A 118 -10.04 19.65 15.16
C SER A 118 -10.48 18.25 14.76
N SER A 119 -10.40 17.28 15.69
CA SER A 119 -10.82 15.90 15.47
C SER A 119 -11.24 15.24 16.79
N ASP A 120 -12.40 14.59 16.76
CA ASP A 120 -12.87 13.71 17.84
C ASP A 120 -12.26 12.29 17.78
N LYS A 121 -11.41 12.02 16.79
CA LYS A 121 -10.70 10.75 16.56
C LYS A 121 -11.57 9.58 16.06
N THR A 122 -12.85 9.82 15.78
CA THR A 122 -13.77 8.75 15.35
C THR A 122 -13.83 8.58 13.85
N GLN A 123 -13.40 9.60 13.07
CA GLN A 123 -13.54 9.63 11.62
C GLN A 123 -12.25 10.07 10.92
N TYR A 124 -12.13 9.71 9.65
CA TYR A 124 -11.13 10.26 8.73
C TYR A 124 -11.54 11.67 8.30
N ALA A 125 -10.56 12.52 8.11
CA ALA A 125 -10.79 13.91 7.70
C ALA A 125 -10.65 14.14 6.19
N ASP A 126 -10.34 13.09 5.41
CA ASP A 126 -10.09 13.19 3.98
C ASP A 126 -11.31 13.63 3.17
N ILE A 127 -12.50 13.08 3.44
CA ILE A 127 -13.74 13.49 2.76
C ILE A 127 -14.06 14.95 3.05
N ALA A 128 -13.94 15.40 4.31
CA ALA A 128 -14.11 16.80 4.67
C ALA A 128 -13.08 17.71 3.97
N ALA A 129 -11.81 17.25 3.84
CA ALA A 129 -10.77 17.96 3.12
C ALA A 129 -11.04 18.06 1.60
N MET A 130 -11.58 17.01 0.98
CA MET A 130 -11.99 17.01 -0.43
C MET A 130 -13.15 17.97 -0.67
N ILE A 131 -14.19 17.93 0.17
CA ILE A 131 -15.34 18.83 0.12
C ILE A 131 -14.88 20.29 0.32
N GLY A 132 -14.04 20.55 1.31
CA GLY A 132 -13.50 21.87 1.57
C GLY A 132 -12.63 22.41 0.43
N THR A 133 -11.85 21.55 -0.22
CA THR A 133 -11.06 21.92 -1.40
C THR A 133 -11.95 22.30 -2.57
N SER A 134 -12.98 21.49 -2.84
CA SER A 134 -13.97 21.78 -3.88
C SER A 134 -14.68 23.11 -3.61
N ALA A 135 -15.12 23.35 -2.38
CA ALA A 135 -15.76 24.61 -1.98
C ALA A 135 -14.81 25.82 -2.09
N ALA A 136 -13.55 25.68 -1.63
CA ALA A 136 -12.57 26.76 -1.70
C ALA A 136 -12.19 27.11 -3.16
N LEU A 137 -12.07 26.10 -4.03
CA LEU A 137 -11.90 26.32 -5.48
C LEU A 137 -13.14 26.97 -6.12
N ALA A 138 -14.34 26.54 -5.71
CA ALA A 138 -15.59 27.11 -6.20
C ALA A 138 -15.73 28.60 -5.90
N ILE A 139 -15.25 29.06 -4.72
CA ILE A 139 -15.24 30.48 -4.33
C ILE A 139 -13.95 31.23 -4.70
N SER A 140 -12.99 30.57 -5.40
CA SER A 140 -11.78 31.23 -5.91
C SER A 140 -11.99 31.85 -7.28
N SER A 141 -11.03 32.67 -7.72
CA SER A 141 -11.01 33.22 -9.08
C SER A 141 -10.58 32.22 -10.15
N ALA A 142 -10.07 31.04 -9.80
CA ALA A 142 -9.58 30.05 -10.73
C ALA A 142 -10.69 29.55 -11.69
N PRO A 143 -10.38 29.25 -12.96
CA PRO A 143 -11.32 28.70 -13.92
C PRO A 143 -11.56 27.20 -13.68
N PHE A 144 -12.13 26.89 -12.54
CA PHE A 144 -12.40 25.54 -12.08
C PHE A 144 -13.78 25.07 -12.54
N ASN A 145 -13.84 24.00 -13.33
CA ASN A 145 -15.05 23.41 -13.91
C ASN A 145 -15.74 22.39 -12.95
N GLY A 146 -15.54 22.59 -11.65
CA GLY A 146 -16.28 21.87 -10.62
C GLY A 146 -17.62 22.54 -10.29
N PRO A 147 -18.18 22.24 -9.08
CA PRO A 147 -17.55 21.53 -7.97
C PRO A 147 -17.52 20.02 -8.13
N ILE A 148 -16.72 19.37 -7.28
CA ILE A 148 -16.78 17.93 -7.04
C ILE A 148 -17.43 17.65 -5.69
N GLY A 149 -18.09 16.50 -5.60
CA GLY A 149 -18.39 15.83 -4.36
C GLY A 149 -17.37 14.73 -4.05
N ALA A 150 -17.39 14.21 -2.85
CA ALA A 150 -16.63 13.05 -2.43
C ALA A 150 -17.40 12.23 -1.41
N ALA A 151 -17.27 10.92 -1.47
CA ALA A 151 -17.88 9.97 -0.55
C ALA A 151 -16.92 8.84 -0.19
N ARG A 152 -16.96 8.39 1.05
CA ARG A 152 -16.40 7.10 1.46
C ARG A 152 -17.53 6.08 1.50
N VAL A 153 -17.31 4.91 0.93
CA VAL A 153 -18.31 3.83 0.89
C VAL A 153 -17.72 2.59 1.56
N GLY A 154 -18.42 2.10 2.57
CA GLY A 154 -18.20 0.78 3.16
C GLY A 154 -19.19 -0.24 2.62
N PHE A 155 -18.93 -1.54 2.86
CA PHE A 155 -19.84 -2.64 2.56
C PHE A 155 -19.91 -3.55 3.78
N ILE A 156 -21.06 -3.50 4.48
CA ILE A 156 -21.29 -4.16 5.78
C ILE A 156 -22.63 -4.87 5.72
N ASN A 157 -22.66 -6.16 6.03
CA ASN A 157 -23.88 -6.99 5.99
C ASN A 157 -24.64 -6.88 4.65
N ASP A 158 -23.90 -6.95 3.54
CA ASP A 158 -24.40 -6.84 2.17
C ASP A 158 -25.07 -5.50 1.82
N GLU A 159 -24.80 -4.44 2.60
CA GLU A 159 -25.31 -3.10 2.35
C GLU A 159 -24.17 -2.07 2.19
N TYR A 160 -24.35 -1.11 1.28
CA TYR A 160 -23.44 0.04 1.15
C TYR A 160 -23.70 1.05 2.27
N VAL A 161 -22.63 1.48 2.92
CA VAL A 161 -22.67 2.44 4.03
C VAL A 161 -21.91 3.71 3.66
N LEU A 162 -22.59 4.86 3.73
CA LEU A 162 -21.99 6.16 3.42
C LEU A 162 -21.19 6.68 4.61
N ASN A 163 -19.95 7.10 4.33
CA ASN A 163 -19.03 7.74 5.28
C ASN A 163 -18.93 6.98 6.63
N PRO A 164 -18.64 5.68 6.60
CA PRO A 164 -18.50 4.89 7.83
C PRO A 164 -17.35 5.45 8.69
N ASN A 165 -17.53 5.44 10.01
CA ASN A 165 -16.48 5.80 10.96
C ASN A 165 -15.43 4.68 11.10
N HIS A 166 -14.36 4.93 11.88
CA HIS A 166 -13.27 3.97 12.07
C HIS A 166 -13.74 2.59 12.58
N GLU A 167 -14.73 2.55 13.50
CA GLU A 167 -15.23 1.28 14.05
C GLU A 167 -16.07 0.51 13.02
N ALA A 168 -16.91 1.20 12.26
CA ALA A 168 -17.69 0.57 11.19
C ALA A 168 -16.78 0.02 10.08
N LEU A 169 -15.70 0.73 9.72
CA LEU A 169 -14.74 0.26 8.71
C LEU A 169 -14.00 -1.02 9.10
N LYS A 170 -13.78 -1.28 10.40
CA LYS A 170 -13.19 -2.55 10.84
C LYS A 170 -14.05 -3.77 10.47
N GLN A 171 -15.38 -3.59 10.44
CA GLN A 171 -16.35 -4.63 10.09
C GLN A 171 -16.64 -4.67 8.59
N SER A 172 -16.19 -3.67 7.83
CA SER A 172 -16.45 -3.54 6.40
C SER A 172 -15.55 -4.48 5.58
N SER A 173 -16.11 -5.02 4.51
CA SER A 173 -15.35 -5.69 3.45
C SER A 173 -14.89 -4.74 2.35
N LEU A 174 -15.23 -3.45 2.44
CA LEU A 174 -14.86 -2.40 1.49
C LEU A 174 -14.47 -1.13 2.23
N ASP A 175 -13.40 -0.49 1.78
CA ASP A 175 -13.06 0.90 2.03
C ASP A 175 -12.82 1.57 0.69
N LEU A 176 -13.82 2.30 0.17
CA LEU A 176 -13.79 2.92 -1.15
C LEU A 176 -14.02 4.43 -1.01
N VAL A 177 -13.18 5.22 -1.64
CA VAL A 177 -13.36 6.66 -1.82
C VAL A 177 -13.68 6.92 -3.29
N VAL A 178 -14.77 7.63 -3.54
CA VAL A 178 -15.17 8.08 -4.86
C VAL A 178 -15.35 9.59 -4.85
N ALA A 179 -14.90 10.25 -5.94
CA ALA A 179 -15.10 11.67 -6.15
C ALA A 179 -15.45 11.95 -7.61
N GLY A 180 -16.27 12.97 -7.83
CA GLY A 180 -16.69 13.35 -9.17
C GLY A 180 -17.52 14.61 -9.20
N THR A 181 -17.87 15.03 -10.42
CA THR A 181 -18.82 16.10 -10.70
C THR A 181 -20.26 15.59 -10.60
N SER A 182 -21.23 16.46 -10.85
CA SER A 182 -22.66 16.05 -10.93
C SER A 182 -22.93 15.00 -12.02
N SER A 183 -22.16 15.04 -13.10
CA SER A 183 -22.36 14.19 -14.29
C SER A 183 -21.40 13.01 -14.39
N ALA A 184 -20.25 13.07 -13.71
CA ALA A 184 -19.18 12.09 -13.93
C ALA A 184 -18.42 11.70 -12.65
N VAL A 185 -18.11 10.41 -12.52
CA VAL A 185 -17.06 9.92 -11.63
C VAL A 185 -15.71 10.29 -12.20
N LEU A 186 -14.81 10.85 -11.39
CA LEU A 186 -13.46 11.26 -11.80
C LEU A 186 -12.37 10.45 -11.13
N MET A 187 -12.60 9.99 -9.91
CA MET A 187 -11.59 9.26 -9.14
C MET A 187 -12.24 8.21 -8.26
N VAL A 188 -11.64 7.02 -8.25
CA VAL A 188 -11.96 5.94 -7.30
C VAL A 188 -10.66 5.41 -6.72
N GLU A 189 -10.67 5.13 -5.43
CA GLU A 189 -9.59 4.46 -4.71
C GLU A 189 -10.18 3.50 -3.70
N SER A 190 -9.78 2.22 -3.71
CA SER A 190 -10.38 1.24 -2.79
C SER A 190 -9.43 0.17 -2.28
N GLU A 191 -9.82 -0.40 -1.16
CA GLU A 191 -9.36 -1.65 -0.58
C GLU A 191 -10.58 -2.53 -0.34
N ALA A 192 -10.53 -3.80 -0.77
CA ALA A 192 -11.65 -4.72 -0.67
C ALA A 192 -11.21 -6.12 -0.21
N LYS A 193 -12.14 -6.90 0.30
CA LYS A 193 -11.94 -8.29 0.73
C LYS A 193 -12.68 -9.23 -0.21
N GLU A 194 -12.15 -9.38 -1.45
CA GLU A 194 -12.70 -10.26 -2.50
C GLU A 194 -14.16 -9.96 -2.86
N LEU A 195 -14.50 -8.69 -3.07
CA LEU A 195 -15.81 -8.31 -3.60
C LEU A 195 -15.88 -8.57 -5.11
N SER A 196 -17.08 -8.89 -5.60
CA SER A 196 -17.32 -9.06 -7.04
C SER A 196 -17.18 -7.73 -7.78
N GLU A 197 -16.94 -7.80 -9.09
CA GLU A 197 -16.91 -6.65 -9.98
C GLU A 197 -18.21 -5.83 -9.89
N ASP A 198 -19.37 -6.51 -9.81
CA ASP A 198 -20.69 -5.87 -9.69
C ASP A 198 -20.86 -5.14 -8.35
N GLN A 199 -20.37 -5.74 -7.24
CA GLN A 199 -20.39 -5.08 -5.94
C GLN A 199 -19.48 -3.85 -5.92
N MET A 200 -18.32 -3.92 -6.57
CA MET A 200 -17.41 -2.77 -6.70
C MET A 200 -18.04 -1.65 -7.53
N LEU A 201 -18.64 -1.99 -8.67
CA LEU A 201 -19.37 -1.02 -9.52
C LEU A 201 -20.54 -0.38 -8.76
N GLY A 202 -21.33 -1.19 -8.07
CA GLY A 202 -22.45 -0.72 -7.25
C GLY A 202 -22.00 0.26 -6.16
N ALA A 203 -20.84 0.03 -5.53
CA ALA A 203 -20.27 0.93 -4.54
C ALA A 203 -19.87 2.28 -5.13
N VAL A 204 -19.25 2.28 -6.32
CA VAL A 204 -18.89 3.51 -7.04
C VAL A 204 -20.14 4.33 -7.38
N LEU A 205 -21.16 3.69 -7.95
CA LEU A 205 -22.42 4.35 -8.34
C LEU A 205 -23.19 4.86 -7.11
N TYR A 206 -23.22 4.08 -6.02
CA TYR A 206 -23.82 4.49 -4.76
C TYR A 206 -23.15 5.75 -4.22
N GLY A 207 -21.84 5.76 -4.10
CA GLY A 207 -21.10 6.92 -3.58
C GLY A 207 -21.26 8.15 -4.47
N HIS A 208 -21.24 7.99 -5.79
CA HIS A 208 -21.49 9.09 -6.75
C HIS A 208 -22.90 9.67 -6.63
N ALA A 209 -23.91 8.82 -6.44
CA ALA A 209 -25.28 9.29 -6.20
C ALA A 209 -25.41 10.05 -4.87
N GLN A 210 -24.77 9.55 -3.80
CA GLN A 210 -24.86 10.19 -2.48
C GLN A 210 -24.14 11.56 -2.42
N GLN A 211 -23.09 11.79 -3.18
CA GLN A 211 -22.33 13.04 -3.15
C GLN A 211 -23.03 14.22 -3.86
N GLN A 212 -24.14 14.01 -4.57
CA GLN A 212 -24.85 15.06 -5.30
C GLN A 212 -25.30 16.20 -4.37
N VAL A 213 -25.74 15.88 -3.17
CA VAL A 213 -26.14 16.89 -2.16
C VAL A 213 -24.98 17.83 -1.79
N VAL A 214 -23.75 17.32 -1.79
CA VAL A 214 -22.52 18.11 -1.53
C VAL A 214 -22.28 19.10 -2.67
N ILE A 215 -22.43 18.65 -3.91
CA ILE A 215 -22.25 19.47 -5.12
C ILE A 215 -23.27 20.61 -5.14
N ASP A 216 -24.52 20.30 -4.87
CA ASP A 216 -25.60 21.30 -4.81
C ASP A 216 -25.34 22.35 -3.73
N ALA A 217 -24.94 21.91 -2.53
CA ALA A 217 -24.62 22.79 -1.42
C ALA A 217 -23.41 23.69 -1.73
N ILE A 218 -22.36 23.19 -2.40
CA ILE A 218 -21.22 24.01 -2.79
C ILE A 218 -21.61 25.03 -3.88
N ASN A 219 -22.44 24.66 -4.84
CA ASN A 219 -22.95 25.58 -5.85
C ASN A 219 -23.75 26.75 -5.23
N GLU A 220 -24.63 26.45 -4.27
CA GLU A 220 -25.38 27.46 -3.55
C GLU A 220 -24.46 28.36 -2.73
N PHE A 221 -23.49 27.76 -2.02
CA PHE A 221 -22.49 28.48 -1.23
C PHE A 221 -21.63 29.42 -2.12
N ALA A 222 -21.15 28.95 -3.25
CA ALA A 222 -20.36 29.77 -4.19
C ALA A 222 -21.17 30.92 -4.76
N LYS A 223 -22.47 30.71 -5.03
CA LYS A 223 -23.39 31.75 -5.50
C LYS A 223 -23.60 32.82 -4.44
N GLU A 224 -23.72 32.42 -3.17
CA GLU A 224 -23.89 33.36 -2.05
C GLU A 224 -22.63 34.20 -1.81
N VAL A 225 -21.43 33.60 -1.93
CA VAL A 225 -20.14 34.31 -1.84
C VAL A 225 -19.95 35.28 -3.00
N GLY A 226 -20.41 34.92 -4.20
CA GLY A 226 -20.49 35.84 -5.34
C GLY A 226 -19.15 36.18 -6.00
N VAL A 227 -18.14 35.31 -5.90
CA VAL A 227 -16.82 35.53 -6.55
C VAL A 227 -16.94 35.36 -8.07
N GLN A 228 -16.35 36.30 -8.82
CA GLN A 228 -16.23 36.18 -10.28
C GLN A 228 -15.02 35.33 -10.64
N LYS A 229 -15.22 34.39 -11.56
CA LYS A 229 -14.15 33.57 -12.13
C LYS A 229 -13.32 34.37 -13.15
N ASN A 230 -12.01 34.14 -13.14
CA ASN A 230 -11.13 34.64 -14.20
C ASN A 230 -11.55 34.01 -15.52
N GLN A 231 -11.72 34.84 -16.54
CA GLN A 231 -11.93 34.34 -17.88
C GLN A 231 -10.57 33.87 -18.43
N PHE A 232 -10.44 32.56 -18.59
CA PHE A 232 -9.30 31.99 -19.30
C PHE A 232 -9.63 31.86 -20.78
N VAL A 233 -8.77 32.45 -21.60
CA VAL A 233 -8.83 32.29 -23.04
C VAL A 233 -7.62 31.46 -23.48
N ALA A 234 -7.89 30.27 -24.01
CA ALA A 234 -6.82 29.43 -24.53
C ALA A 234 -6.03 30.16 -25.64
N PRO A 235 -4.71 29.97 -25.72
CA PRO A 235 -3.91 30.51 -26.82
C PRO A 235 -4.52 30.10 -28.17
N ALA A 236 -4.54 31.05 -29.12
CA ALA A 236 -5.06 30.76 -30.43
C ALA A 236 -4.17 29.75 -31.15
N ILE A 237 -4.77 28.68 -31.67
CA ILE A 237 -4.07 27.69 -32.51
C ILE A 237 -3.82 28.28 -33.87
N ASN A 238 -2.59 28.13 -34.40
CA ASN A 238 -2.28 28.49 -35.76
C ASN A 238 -2.80 27.40 -36.73
N GLU A 239 -4.02 27.57 -37.22
CA GLU A 239 -4.70 26.63 -38.12
C GLU A 239 -3.91 26.30 -39.39
N ALA A 240 -3.16 27.28 -39.93
CA ALA A 240 -2.33 27.06 -41.11
C ALA A 240 -1.16 26.13 -40.82
N LEU A 241 -0.55 26.28 -39.63
CA LEU A 241 0.54 25.44 -39.16
C LEU A 241 0.05 24.03 -38.83
N GLU A 242 -1.11 23.90 -38.17
CA GLU A 242 -1.76 22.60 -37.87
C GLU A 242 -2.05 21.84 -39.18
N THR A 243 -2.67 22.51 -40.17
CA THR A 243 -2.98 21.92 -41.46
C THR A 243 -1.72 21.48 -42.21
N ALA A 244 -0.67 22.31 -42.21
CA ALA A 244 0.61 21.98 -42.85
C ALA A 244 1.27 20.76 -42.18
N LEU A 245 1.28 20.72 -40.86
CA LEU A 245 1.83 19.60 -40.08
C LEU A 245 1.06 18.31 -40.37
N GLN A 246 -0.26 18.36 -40.36
CA GLN A 246 -1.11 17.20 -40.64
C GLN A 246 -0.87 16.65 -42.06
N ASN A 247 -0.87 17.54 -43.07
CA ASN A 247 -0.70 17.11 -44.45
C ASN A 247 0.69 16.50 -44.75
N GLN A 248 1.74 17.00 -44.12
CA GLN A 248 3.10 16.60 -44.41
C GLN A 248 3.60 15.45 -43.54
N PHE A 249 3.15 15.33 -42.27
CA PHE A 249 3.75 14.45 -41.30
C PHE A 249 2.80 13.36 -40.68
N ALA A 250 1.47 13.48 -40.88
CA ALA A 250 0.54 12.49 -40.30
C ALA A 250 0.81 11.06 -40.77
N ALA A 251 1.17 10.84 -42.01
CA ALA A 251 1.49 9.52 -42.55
C ALA A 251 2.75 8.93 -41.90
N ALA A 252 3.81 9.75 -41.75
CA ALA A 252 5.06 9.31 -41.12
C ALA A 252 4.89 9.02 -39.62
N ILE A 253 4.07 9.80 -38.92
CA ILE A 253 3.71 9.55 -37.53
C ILE A 253 2.93 8.23 -37.40
N SER A 254 1.95 8.01 -38.29
CA SER A 254 1.19 6.73 -38.30
C SER A 254 2.08 5.51 -38.55
N GLU A 255 3.06 5.63 -39.45
CA GLU A 255 4.06 4.61 -39.73
C GLU A 255 4.96 4.37 -38.52
N ALA A 256 5.44 5.44 -37.85
CA ALA A 256 6.25 5.29 -36.61
C ALA A 256 5.54 4.52 -35.50
N TYR A 257 4.23 4.63 -35.40
CA TYR A 257 3.42 3.90 -34.44
C TYR A 257 3.17 2.42 -34.83
N THR A 258 3.72 1.92 -35.95
CA THR A 258 3.81 0.50 -36.24
C THR A 258 5.08 -0.16 -35.69
N ILE A 259 6.02 0.64 -35.17
CA ILE A 259 7.24 0.14 -34.54
C ILE A 259 6.90 -0.30 -33.09
N SER A 260 6.96 -1.60 -32.85
CA SER A 260 6.58 -2.18 -31.56
C SER A 260 7.59 -1.89 -30.43
N GLU A 261 8.89 -1.85 -30.75
CA GLU A 261 9.96 -1.59 -29.78
C GLU A 261 9.98 -0.08 -29.41
N LYS A 262 9.92 0.20 -28.09
CA LYS A 262 9.73 1.55 -27.54
C LYS A 262 10.84 2.52 -27.96
N ALA A 263 12.10 2.15 -27.76
CA ALA A 263 13.24 3.05 -28.00
C ALA A 263 13.34 3.45 -29.48
N SER A 264 13.21 2.50 -30.39
CA SER A 264 13.20 2.71 -31.83
C SER A 264 12.03 3.60 -32.26
N ARG A 265 10.85 3.38 -31.70
CA ARG A 265 9.65 4.20 -31.97
C ARG A 265 9.87 5.65 -31.54
N TYR A 266 10.38 5.88 -30.34
CA TYR A 266 10.67 7.23 -29.84
C TYR A 266 11.74 7.93 -30.68
N THR A 267 12.82 7.25 -31.04
CA THR A 267 13.86 7.76 -31.93
C THR A 267 13.25 8.22 -33.25
N ARG A 268 12.38 7.40 -33.84
CA ARG A 268 11.72 7.73 -35.14
C ARG A 268 10.78 8.91 -34.99
N LEU A 269 9.99 9.00 -33.92
CA LEU A 269 9.10 10.13 -33.65
C LEU A 269 9.89 11.43 -33.43
N ASP A 270 11.04 11.37 -32.73
CA ASP A 270 11.91 12.55 -32.57
C ASP A 270 12.56 12.99 -33.86
N GLU A 271 12.95 12.08 -34.74
CA GLU A 271 13.40 12.41 -36.08
C GLU A 271 12.33 13.18 -36.90
N ILE A 272 11.09 12.66 -36.90
CA ILE A 272 9.95 13.27 -37.59
C ILE A 272 9.63 14.65 -36.98
N LYS A 273 9.66 14.80 -35.67
CA LYS A 273 9.47 16.08 -34.97
C LYS A 273 10.52 17.12 -35.40
N ASN A 274 11.79 16.71 -35.45
CA ASN A 274 12.86 17.61 -35.86
C ASN A 274 12.70 18.03 -37.37
N GLN A 275 12.32 17.09 -38.23
CA GLN A 275 11.99 17.38 -39.63
C GLN A 275 10.80 18.37 -39.75
N ALA A 276 9.78 18.21 -38.91
CA ALA A 276 8.65 19.13 -38.89
C ALA A 276 9.06 20.55 -38.45
N ILE A 277 9.92 20.65 -37.45
CA ILE A 277 10.46 21.95 -37.00
C ILE A 277 11.27 22.59 -38.13
N GLU A 278 12.17 21.85 -38.76
CA GLU A 278 13.00 22.34 -39.86
C GLU A 278 12.16 22.83 -41.06
N ALA A 279 11.10 22.09 -41.39
CA ALA A 279 10.24 22.42 -42.56
C ALA A 279 9.27 23.56 -42.29
N LEU A 280 8.79 23.75 -41.05
CA LEU A 280 7.63 24.63 -40.79
C LEU A 280 7.93 25.81 -39.86
N ALA A 281 9.06 25.81 -39.10
CA ALA A 281 9.35 26.90 -38.17
C ALA A 281 9.76 28.23 -38.83
N GLY A 282 10.21 28.17 -40.08
CA GLY A 282 10.68 29.32 -40.81
C GLY A 282 12.18 29.61 -40.60
N ASP A 283 12.60 30.84 -40.83
CA ASP A 283 13.99 31.23 -40.64
C ASP A 283 14.35 31.37 -39.18
N ALA A 284 15.43 30.72 -38.76
CA ALA A 284 15.88 30.70 -37.39
C ALA A 284 16.25 32.06 -36.78
N GLU A 285 16.56 33.03 -37.65
CA GLU A 285 16.87 34.42 -37.28
C GLU A 285 15.63 35.34 -37.30
N ALA A 286 14.48 34.83 -37.76
CA ALA A 286 13.24 35.62 -37.84
C ALA A 286 12.59 35.82 -36.45
N GLU A 287 11.97 37.00 -36.27
CA GLU A 287 11.11 37.27 -35.13
C GLU A 287 9.94 36.26 -35.11
N GLY A 288 9.70 35.60 -33.96
CA GLY A 288 8.64 34.60 -33.82
C GLY A 288 9.10 33.15 -34.10
N TYR A 289 10.34 32.88 -34.49
CA TYR A 289 10.83 31.51 -34.69
C TYR A 289 10.65 30.63 -33.48
N ALA A 290 11.00 31.13 -32.29
CA ALA A 290 10.86 30.39 -31.04
C ALA A 290 9.39 30.02 -30.72
N ASP A 291 8.47 30.92 -31.03
CA ASP A 291 7.03 30.73 -30.86
C ASP A 291 6.49 29.67 -31.84
N ASN A 292 6.94 29.74 -33.11
CA ASN A 292 6.60 28.72 -34.11
C ASN A 292 7.12 27.33 -33.70
N VAL A 293 8.35 27.24 -33.23
CA VAL A 293 8.93 25.98 -32.73
C VAL A 293 8.12 25.42 -31.55
N ALA A 294 7.70 26.29 -30.63
CA ALA A 294 6.88 25.88 -29.50
C ALA A 294 5.50 25.34 -29.95
N GLN A 295 4.85 26.06 -30.86
CA GLN A 295 3.56 25.65 -31.45
C GLN A 295 3.68 24.36 -32.27
N ILE A 296 4.73 24.17 -33.06
CA ILE A 296 4.96 22.93 -33.82
C ILE A 296 5.09 21.76 -32.87
N LYS A 297 5.84 21.89 -31.77
CA LYS A 297 5.98 20.82 -30.75
C LYS A 297 4.64 20.45 -30.15
N GLU A 298 3.82 21.42 -29.78
CA GLU A 298 2.49 21.19 -29.19
C GLU A 298 1.54 20.52 -30.19
N LEU A 299 1.47 21.06 -31.44
CA LEU A 299 0.66 20.49 -32.52
C LEU A 299 1.12 19.08 -32.91
N PHE A 300 2.43 18.79 -32.83
CA PHE A 300 2.99 17.48 -33.09
C PHE A 300 2.53 16.47 -32.04
N GLU A 301 2.54 16.85 -30.75
CA GLU A 301 2.01 15.98 -29.67
C GLU A 301 0.50 15.77 -29.87
N THR A 302 -0.25 16.80 -30.23
CA THR A 302 -1.69 16.67 -30.53
C THR A 302 -1.93 15.73 -31.74
N LEU A 303 -1.12 15.80 -32.78
CA LEU A 303 -1.25 14.92 -33.94
C LEU A 303 -0.91 13.46 -33.60
N LYS A 304 0.12 13.21 -32.76
CA LYS A 304 0.43 11.90 -32.21
C LYS A 304 -0.77 11.36 -31.44
N TYR A 305 -1.30 12.16 -30.52
CA TYR A 305 -2.48 11.83 -29.71
C TYR A 305 -3.66 11.38 -30.59
N ARG A 306 -4.05 12.19 -31.57
CA ARG A 306 -5.14 11.87 -32.49
C ARG A 306 -4.85 10.60 -33.30
N THR A 307 -3.64 10.43 -33.81
CA THR A 307 -3.24 9.27 -34.64
C THR A 307 -3.42 7.96 -33.89
N VAL A 308 -2.94 7.87 -32.65
CA VAL A 308 -3.06 6.64 -31.85
C VAL A 308 -4.52 6.33 -31.49
N ARG A 309 -5.28 7.34 -31.10
CA ARG A 309 -6.70 7.19 -30.74
C ARG A 309 -7.54 6.74 -31.92
N ASP A 310 -7.35 7.36 -33.09
CA ASP A 310 -8.04 6.99 -34.33
C ASP A 310 -7.68 5.57 -34.79
N ASN A 311 -6.44 5.15 -34.64
CA ASN A 311 -6.03 3.78 -34.94
C ASN A 311 -6.77 2.78 -34.03
N ILE A 312 -6.81 3.01 -32.73
CA ILE A 312 -7.51 2.16 -31.76
C ILE A 312 -9.02 2.10 -32.06
N LEU A 313 -9.67 3.25 -32.25
CA LEU A 313 -11.11 3.34 -32.48
C LEU A 313 -11.55 2.79 -33.86
N SER A 314 -10.63 2.74 -34.83
CA SER A 314 -10.88 2.16 -36.15
C SER A 314 -10.59 0.65 -36.20
N GLY A 315 -10.23 0.01 -35.08
CA GLY A 315 -9.97 -1.42 -34.98
C GLY A 315 -8.63 -1.86 -35.56
N LYS A 316 -7.67 -0.93 -35.75
CA LYS A 316 -6.29 -1.28 -36.08
C LYS A 316 -5.58 -1.88 -34.88
N PRO A 317 -4.50 -2.65 -35.07
CA PRO A 317 -3.66 -3.11 -33.97
C PRO A 317 -3.17 -1.94 -33.12
N ARG A 318 -2.98 -2.22 -31.82
CA ARG A 318 -2.37 -1.29 -30.85
C ARG A 318 -0.90 -1.02 -31.20
N ILE A 319 -0.26 -0.11 -30.49
CA ILE A 319 1.13 0.33 -30.70
C ILE A 319 2.12 -0.84 -30.78
N ASP A 320 1.90 -1.89 -30.01
CA ASP A 320 2.73 -3.11 -29.96
C ASP A 320 2.16 -4.27 -30.79
N GLY A 321 1.16 -4.02 -31.62
CA GLY A 321 0.56 -5.01 -32.51
C GLY A 321 -0.53 -5.88 -31.90
N ARG A 322 -0.82 -5.75 -30.59
CA ARG A 322 -1.89 -6.51 -29.91
C ARG A 322 -3.29 -6.02 -30.30
N ASP A 323 -4.27 -6.85 -29.99
CA ASP A 323 -5.69 -6.47 -29.95
C ASP A 323 -6.02 -5.74 -28.62
N LEU A 324 -7.32 -5.43 -28.40
CA LEU A 324 -7.78 -4.69 -27.24
C LEU A 324 -7.75 -5.50 -25.93
N GLN A 325 -7.66 -6.84 -25.99
CA GLN A 325 -7.87 -7.74 -24.84
C GLN A 325 -6.61 -8.50 -24.43
N THR A 326 -5.67 -8.70 -25.35
CA THR A 326 -4.47 -9.50 -25.13
C THR A 326 -3.53 -8.82 -24.11
N VAL A 327 -3.14 -9.57 -23.07
CA VAL A 327 -2.09 -9.21 -22.12
C VAL A 327 -0.72 -9.48 -22.76
N ARG A 328 0.28 -8.63 -22.48
CA ARG A 328 1.66 -8.84 -22.95
C ARG A 328 2.23 -10.16 -22.46
N ALA A 329 3.27 -10.66 -23.13
CA ALA A 329 3.99 -11.86 -22.72
C ALA A 329 4.49 -11.75 -21.28
N LEU A 330 4.35 -12.85 -20.54
CA LEU A 330 4.74 -12.96 -19.14
C LEU A 330 5.96 -13.86 -19.00
N ASP A 331 6.96 -13.38 -18.22
CA ASP A 331 8.06 -14.20 -17.70
C ASP A 331 8.08 -14.05 -16.19
N ILE A 332 7.97 -15.16 -15.47
CA ILE A 332 7.75 -15.20 -14.03
C ILE A 332 8.75 -16.15 -13.39
N GLN A 333 9.50 -15.67 -12.42
CA GLN A 333 10.48 -16.47 -11.69
C GLN A 333 10.35 -16.21 -10.19
N VAL A 334 10.56 -17.24 -9.36
CA VAL A 334 10.57 -17.13 -7.89
C VAL A 334 11.88 -17.69 -7.34
N GLY A 335 12.28 -17.27 -6.14
CA GLY A 335 13.52 -17.72 -5.52
C GLY A 335 14.78 -17.23 -6.26
N VAL A 336 14.69 -16.07 -6.93
CA VAL A 336 15.78 -15.53 -7.77
C VAL A 336 16.96 -14.97 -6.99
N LEU A 337 16.78 -14.67 -5.70
CA LEU A 337 17.82 -14.13 -4.82
C LEU A 337 18.13 -15.12 -3.68
N PRO A 338 19.38 -15.56 -3.52
CA PRO A 338 19.70 -16.70 -2.67
C PRO A 338 19.58 -16.46 -1.17
N TYR A 339 19.69 -15.22 -0.69
CA TYR A 339 19.71 -14.90 0.73
C TYR A 339 18.50 -14.12 1.22
N THR A 340 17.56 -13.76 0.34
CA THR A 340 16.30 -13.13 0.73
C THR A 340 15.34 -14.20 1.29
N HIS A 341 14.39 -13.78 2.13
CA HIS A 341 13.42 -14.74 2.69
C HIS A 341 12.40 -15.22 1.66
N GLY A 342 12.10 -14.40 0.65
CA GLY A 342 11.38 -14.74 -0.56
C GLY A 342 11.66 -13.71 -1.64
N SER A 343 11.64 -14.11 -2.89
CA SER A 343 11.89 -13.21 -4.02
C SER A 343 11.16 -13.65 -5.27
N ALA A 344 10.79 -12.69 -6.10
CA ALA A 344 10.19 -12.92 -7.40
C ALA A 344 10.69 -11.90 -8.42
N LEU A 345 10.88 -12.33 -9.64
CA LEU A 345 11.07 -11.48 -10.79
C LEU A 345 9.83 -11.65 -11.68
N PHE A 346 9.05 -10.59 -11.78
CA PHE A 346 7.84 -10.55 -12.59
C PHE A 346 8.06 -9.63 -13.77
N THR A 347 7.99 -10.17 -14.97
CA THR A 347 8.15 -9.44 -16.22
C THR A 347 6.89 -9.55 -17.05
N ARG A 348 6.39 -8.42 -17.54
CA ARG A 348 5.24 -8.31 -18.45
C ARG A 348 5.61 -7.39 -19.60
N GLY A 349 6.00 -7.98 -20.74
CA GLY A 349 6.60 -7.24 -21.84
C GLY A 349 7.82 -6.43 -21.36
N GLU A 350 7.80 -5.13 -21.59
CA GLU A 350 8.85 -4.18 -21.19
C GLU A 350 8.58 -3.56 -19.78
N THR A 351 7.97 -4.31 -18.87
CA THR A 351 7.76 -3.90 -17.47
C THR A 351 8.20 -5.02 -16.55
N GLN A 352 9.17 -4.74 -15.69
CA GLN A 352 9.77 -5.72 -14.81
C GLN A 352 9.86 -5.20 -13.38
N ALA A 353 9.48 -6.05 -12.41
CA ALA A 353 9.58 -5.81 -10.99
C ALA A 353 10.35 -6.95 -10.30
N LEU A 354 11.45 -6.61 -9.64
CA LEU A 354 12.15 -7.49 -8.71
C LEU A 354 11.59 -7.24 -7.31
N VAL A 355 10.89 -8.23 -6.77
CA VAL A 355 10.18 -8.08 -5.50
C VAL A 355 10.74 -9.03 -4.46
N THR A 356 11.01 -8.50 -3.27
CA THR A 356 11.55 -9.26 -2.15
C THR A 356 10.61 -9.23 -0.95
N THR A 357 10.55 -10.32 -0.22
CA THR A 357 9.86 -10.43 1.06
C THR A 357 10.88 -10.65 2.18
N THR A 358 10.78 -9.87 3.24
CA THR A 358 11.54 -10.03 4.47
C THR A 358 10.58 -10.28 5.63
N LEU A 359 10.86 -11.32 6.41
CA LEU A 359 10.12 -11.66 7.62
C LEU A 359 10.92 -11.16 8.83
N GLY A 360 10.30 -10.38 9.68
CA GLY A 360 10.87 -9.82 10.89
C GLY A 360 10.15 -10.31 12.15
N ASN A 361 10.62 -9.89 13.30
CA ASN A 361 10.03 -10.19 14.61
C ASN A 361 9.25 -8.97 15.16
N SER A 362 8.70 -9.10 16.37
CA SER A 362 7.89 -8.05 17.00
C SER A 362 8.63 -6.73 17.27
N ARG A 363 9.98 -6.70 17.23
CA ARG A 363 10.77 -5.47 17.38
C ARG A 363 10.81 -4.64 16.09
N ASP A 364 10.51 -5.28 14.96
CA ASP A 364 10.52 -4.66 13.62
C ASP A 364 9.18 -4.03 13.26
N VAL A 365 8.20 -4.05 14.17
CA VAL A 365 6.87 -3.44 13.98
C VAL A 365 7.01 -1.96 13.73
N ASN A 366 6.41 -1.46 12.65
CA ASN A 366 6.38 -0.04 12.36
C ASN A 366 5.32 0.66 13.23
N MET A 367 5.78 1.63 14.03
CA MET A 367 4.92 2.42 14.91
C MET A 367 4.51 3.71 14.19
N ILE A 368 3.22 3.86 13.92
CA ILE A 368 2.67 5.01 13.19
C ILE A 368 1.85 5.87 14.14
N ASP A 369 2.28 7.10 14.38
CA ASP A 369 1.52 8.07 15.15
C ASP A 369 0.45 8.71 14.27
N THR A 370 -0.80 8.62 14.71
CA THR A 370 -1.99 9.21 14.05
C THR A 370 -2.78 10.09 15.03
N LEU A 371 -3.73 10.85 14.50
CA LEU A 371 -4.66 11.61 15.36
C LEU A 371 -5.43 10.68 16.32
N ALA A 372 -5.83 9.50 15.86
CA ALA A 372 -6.56 8.51 16.66
C ALA A 372 -5.70 7.78 17.71
N GLY A 373 -4.39 7.75 17.55
CA GLY A 373 -3.46 7.05 18.45
C GLY A 373 -2.25 6.51 17.71
N THR A 374 -1.39 5.81 18.42
CA THR A 374 -0.28 5.08 17.82
C THR A 374 -0.80 3.74 17.30
N LYS A 375 -0.57 3.45 16.03
CA LYS A 375 -0.93 2.20 15.37
C LYS A 375 0.32 1.35 15.16
N GLN A 376 0.21 0.06 15.43
CA GLN A 376 1.22 -0.93 15.06
C GLN A 376 0.94 -1.44 13.65
N ASP A 377 1.93 -1.39 12.78
CA ASP A 377 1.84 -1.85 11.42
C ASP A 377 2.80 -3.03 11.19
N HIS A 378 2.22 -4.22 11.06
CA HIS A 378 2.93 -5.49 10.89
C HIS A 378 3.20 -5.83 9.43
N PHE A 379 2.66 -5.06 8.50
CA PHE A 379 2.83 -5.27 7.06
C PHE A 379 3.25 -3.99 6.36
N MET A 380 4.39 -4.00 5.73
CA MET A 380 4.96 -2.88 4.98
C MET A 380 5.21 -3.28 3.53
N LEU A 381 4.88 -2.40 2.58
CA LEU A 381 5.25 -2.55 1.19
C LEU A 381 5.84 -1.24 0.68
N HIS A 382 7.10 -1.28 0.27
CA HIS A 382 7.84 -0.16 -0.29
C HIS A 382 8.07 -0.38 -1.79
N TYR A 383 7.87 0.66 -2.55
CA TYR A 383 7.99 0.66 -4.01
C TYR A 383 9.04 1.68 -4.41
N ASN A 384 10.01 1.25 -5.20
CA ASN A 384 11.11 2.07 -5.69
C ASN A 384 11.09 2.13 -7.23
N PHE A 385 11.21 3.34 -7.75
CA PHE A 385 11.20 3.61 -9.18
C PHE A 385 12.45 4.42 -9.58
N PRO A 386 13.61 3.78 -9.72
CA PRO A 386 14.83 4.44 -10.11
C PRO A 386 14.78 4.90 -11.58
N SER A 387 15.53 5.96 -11.92
CA SER A 387 15.52 6.55 -13.26
C SER A 387 15.95 5.58 -14.36
N TYR A 388 16.84 4.62 -14.04
CA TYR A 388 17.27 3.62 -15.01
C TYR A 388 16.13 2.69 -15.50
N SER A 389 15.03 2.57 -14.73
CA SER A 389 13.88 1.75 -15.14
C SER A 389 13.18 2.24 -16.41
N VAL A 390 13.40 3.50 -16.79
CA VAL A 390 12.94 4.09 -18.03
C VAL A 390 14.09 4.48 -18.97
N GLY A 391 15.33 4.06 -18.66
CA GLY A 391 16.51 4.36 -19.45
C GLY A 391 17.03 5.79 -19.28
N GLU A 392 16.68 6.48 -18.21
CA GLU A 392 17.06 7.86 -17.94
C GLU A 392 18.10 7.97 -16.83
N THR A 393 18.87 9.07 -16.85
CA THR A 393 19.69 9.48 -15.71
C THR A 393 18.88 10.39 -14.79
N GLY A 394 19.10 10.31 -13.48
CA GLY A 394 18.36 11.15 -12.53
C GLY A 394 19.04 11.20 -11.17
N ARG A 395 18.60 12.16 -10.32
CA ARG A 395 19.03 12.18 -8.93
C ARG A 395 18.35 11.08 -8.15
N ASP A 396 19.13 10.30 -7.45
CA ASP A 396 18.65 9.39 -6.43
C ASP A 396 18.27 10.20 -5.20
N SER A 397 16.97 10.29 -4.94
CA SER A 397 16.39 11.02 -3.81
C SER A 397 15.41 10.09 -3.10
N GLY A 398 15.01 10.41 -1.88
CA GLY A 398 13.99 9.62 -1.18
C GLY A 398 12.67 9.51 -1.98
N PRO A 399 11.75 8.64 -1.56
CA PRO A 399 10.55 8.28 -2.33
C PRO A 399 9.69 9.51 -2.64
N LYS A 400 9.31 9.66 -3.91
CA LYS A 400 8.42 10.72 -4.39
C LYS A 400 6.95 10.37 -4.08
N ARG A 401 6.07 11.37 -4.13
CA ARG A 401 4.62 11.17 -3.90
C ARG A 401 4.01 10.06 -4.78
N ARG A 402 4.50 9.92 -6.03
CA ARG A 402 4.05 8.87 -6.96
C ARG A 402 4.45 7.48 -6.47
N GLU A 403 5.68 7.32 -6.00
CA GLU A 403 6.18 6.04 -5.47
C GLU A 403 5.41 5.60 -4.22
N ILE A 404 5.13 6.53 -3.32
CA ILE A 404 4.27 6.28 -2.14
C ILE A 404 2.88 5.81 -2.58
N GLY A 405 2.27 6.47 -3.57
CA GLY A 405 0.96 6.08 -4.10
C GLY A 405 0.94 4.70 -4.74
N HIS A 406 1.96 4.36 -5.55
CA HIS A 406 2.09 3.05 -6.19
C HIS A 406 2.34 1.94 -5.16
N GLY A 407 3.21 2.18 -4.17
CA GLY A 407 3.45 1.25 -3.07
C GLY A 407 2.18 0.98 -2.27
N ARG A 408 1.39 2.02 -1.97
CA ARG A 408 0.11 1.88 -1.25
C ARG A 408 -0.91 1.07 -2.04
N LEU A 409 -1.01 1.28 -3.35
CA LEU A 409 -1.91 0.50 -4.21
C LEU A 409 -1.48 -0.97 -4.24
N ALA A 410 -0.18 -1.26 -4.42
CA ALA A 410 0.32 -2.63 -4.40
C ALA A 410 0.08 -3.30 -3.03
N ARG A 411 0.27 -2.57 -1.93
CA ARG A 411 -0.02 -3.04 -0.58
C ARG A 411 -1.49 -3.44 -0.42
N ARG A 412 -2.43 -2.57 -0.82
CA ARG A 412 -3.88 -2.85 -0.77
C ARG A 412 -4.24 -4.09 -1.59
N GLY A 413 -3.59 -4.28 -2.74
CA GLY A 413 -3.83 -5.44 -3.59
C GLY A 413 -3.63 -6.77 -2.88
N VAL A 414 -2.60 -6.90 -2.04
CA VAL A 414 -2.24 -8.17 -1.39
C VAL A 414 -2.68 -8.27 0.07
N GLN A 415 -2.97 -7.16 0.73
CA GLN A 415 -3.21 -7.10 2.17
C GLN A 415 -4.36 -7.99 2.64
N ALA A 416 -5.46 -8.07 1.87
CA ALA A 416 -6.63 -8.89 2.20
C ALA A 416 -6.31 -10.41 2.24
N MET A 417 -5.26 -10.83 1.54
CA MET A 417 -4.84 -12.24 1.44
C MET A 417 -3.84 -12.68 2.50
N LEU A 418 -3.31 -11.73 3.28
CA LEU A 418 -2.36 -12.06 4.35
C LEU A 418 -3.02 -12.90 5.45
N PRO A 419 -2.26 -13.77 6.09
CA PRO A 419 -2.73 -14.50 7.26
C PRO A 419 -2.94 -13.56 8.45
N ASP A 420 -3.80 -13.97 9.37
CA ASP A 420 -3.98 -13.27 10.65
C ASP A 420 -2.68 -13.33 11.48
N SER A 421 -2.37 -12.26 12.20
CA SER A 421 -1.14 -12.13 12.99
C SER A 421 -1.00 -13.21 14.09
N ASP A 422 -2.11 -13.75 14.58
CA ASP A 422 -2.10 -14.84 15.57
C ASP A 422 -1.66 -16.17 14.96
N ARG A 423 -1.92 -16.38 13.67
CA ARG A 423 -1.52 -17.59 12.94
C ARG A 423 -0.14 -17.49 12.31
N PHE A 424 0.28 -16.25 11.98
CA PHE A 424 1.55 -15.98 11.36
C PHE A 424 2.16 -14.70 11.98
N PRO A 425 2.80 -14.80 13.15
CA PRO A 425 3.20 -13.65 13.97
C PRO A 425 4.49 -12.98 13.52
N TYR A 426 4.73 -12.92 12.23
CA TYR A 426 5.84 -12.18 11.64
C TYR A 426 5.44 -10.76 11.26
N VAL A 427 6.39 -9.86 11.37
CA VAL A 427 6.35 -8.59 10.65
C VAL A 427 6.81 -8.85 9.23
N ILE A 428 6.01 -8.42 8.26
CA ILE A 428 6.28 -8.66 6.84
C ILE A 428 6.66 -7.34 6.18
N ARG A 429 7.83 -7.31 5.53
CA ARG A 429 8.24 -6.18 4.69
C ARG A 429 8.46 -6.65 3.26
N ILE A 430 7.75 -6.03 2.32
CA ILE A 430 7.97 -6.20 0.89
C ILE A 430 8.69 -4.99 0.34
N VAL A 431 9.65 -5.20 -0.54
CA VAL A 431 10.27 -4.16 -1.35
C VAL A 431 10.12 -4.56 -2.82
N SER A 432 9.54 -3.66 -3.60
CA SER A 432 9.43 -3.81 -5.05
C SER A 432 10.37 -2.82 -5.74
N GLU A 433 11.40 -3.34 -6.38
CA GLU A 433 12.33 -2.59 -7.21
C GLU A 433 11.87 -2.69 -8.67
N ILE A 434 11.52 -1.55 -9.27
CA ILE A 434 11.16 -1.52 -10.68
C ILE A 434 12.43 -1.41 -11.51
N THR A 435 12.70 -2.44 -12.29
CA THR A 435 13.92 -2.54 -13.11
C THR A 435 13.68 -2.14 -14.57
N GLU A 436 12.45 -2.28 -15.03
CA GLU A 436 11.98 -1.80 -16.34
C GLU A 436 10.53 -1.29 -16.26
N SER A 437 10.16 -0.25 -17.02
CA SER A 437 8.80 0.28 -17.01
C SER A 437 8.32 0.80 -18.37
N ASN A 438 7.29 0.14 -18.90
CA ASN A 438 6.46 0.59 -20.00
C ASN A 438 4.99 0.22 -19.74
N GLY A 439 4.36 0.92 -18.80
CA GLY A 439 2.97 0.72 -18.39
C GLY A 439 2.80 -0.12 -17.14
N SER A 440 2.10 0.44 -16.18
CA SER A 440 1.65 -0.11 -14.89
C SER A 440 2.64 -0.99 -14.11
N SER A 441 3.74 -0.40 -13.67
CA SER A 441 4.69 -1.03 -12.76
C SER A 441 4.08 -1.33 -11.37
N SER A 442 3.04 -0.60 -10.93
CA SER A 442 2.33 -0.89 -9.69
C SER A 442 1.59 -2.24 -9.74
N MET A 443 1.02 -2.62 -10.90
CA MET A 443 0.37 -3.92 -11.05
C MET A 443 1.39 -5.06 -11.19
N ALA A 444 2.55 -4.80 -11.79
CA ALA A 444 3.68 -5.73 -11.72
C ALA A 444 4.14 -5.96 -10.27
N SER A 445 4.15 -4.89 -9.44
CA SER A 445 4.46 -4.99 -8.01
C SER A 445 3.44 -5.82 -7.23
N VAL A 446 2.14 -5.74 -7.57
CA VAL A 446 1.10 -6.61 -6.97
C VAL A 446 1.38 -8.08 -7.26
N CYS A 447 1.62 -8.42 -8.53
CA CYS A 447 1.91 -9.79 -8.95
C CYS A 447 3.20 -10.31 -8.29
N GLY A 448 4.27 -9.52 -8.35
CA GLY A 448 5.56 -9.86 -7.75
C GLY A 448 5.48 -9.99 -6.22
N ALA A 449 4.68 -9.15 -5.54
CA ALA A 449 4.48 -9.22 -4.10
C ALA A 449 3.75 -10.52 -3.70
N SER A 450 2.68 -10.89 -4.43
CA SER A 450 1.99 -12.17 -4.22
C SER A 450 2.93 -13.36 -4.38
N LEU A 451 3.75 -13.38 -5.44
CA LEU A 451 4.74 -14.43 -5.70
C LEU A 451 5.84 -14.49 -4.63
N ALA A 452 6.41 -13.34 -4.25
CA ALA A 452 7.48 -13.26 -3.25
C ALA A 452 7.01 -13.65 -1.85
N LEU A 453 5.74 -13.35 -1.50
CA LEU A 453 5.11 -13.81 -0.25
C LEU A 453 4.96 -15.34 -0.23
N MET A 454 4.48 -15.93 -1.33
CA MET A 454 4.34 -17.38 -1.46
C MET A 454 5.71 -18.08 -1.45
N ASP A 455 6.72 -17.49 -2.08
CA ASP A 455 8.10 -17.99 -2.07
C ASP A 455 8.72 -17.94 -0.66
N ALA A 456 8.38 -16.93 0.14
CA ALA A 456 8.80 -16.81 1.53
C ALA A 456 8.14 -17.80 2.49
N GLY A 457 7.10 -18.53 2.05
CA GLY A 457 6.30 -19.40 2.88
C GLY A 457 5.23 -18.70 3.71
N VAL A 458 4.87 -17.45 3.35
CA VAL A 458 3.72 -16.77 3.97
C VAL A 458 2.43 -17.43 3.51
N PRO A 459 1.58 -17.97 4.41
CA PRO A 459 0.39 -18.73 4.03
C PRO A 459 -0.73 -17.80 3.56
N LEU A 460 -0.63 -17.31 2.32
CA LEU A 460 -1.66 -16.49 1.71
C LEU A 460 -2.98 -17.25 1.57
N LYS A 461 -4.11 -16.56 1.75
CA LYS A 461 -5.46 -17.12 1.51
C LYS A 461 -5.65 -17.53 0.05
N ALA A 462 -5.14 -16.70 -0.87
CA ALA A 462 -5.12 -16.94 -2.31
C ALA A 462 -4.03 -16.08 -2.98
N PRO A 463 -3.51 -16.48 -4.15
CA PRO A 463 -2.64 -15.64 -4.97
C PRO A 463 -3.43 -14.43 -5.54
N VAL A 464 -2.72 -13.33 -5.74
CA VAL A 464 -3.28 -12.06 -6.25
C VAL A 464 -2.54 -11.64 -7.51
N ALA A 465 -3.27 -11.27 -8.54
CA ALA A 465 -2.74 -10.57 -9.70
C ALA A 465 -3.32 -9.18 -9.84
N GLY A 466 -2.64 -8.32 -10.59
CA GLY A 466 -3.07 -6.98 -10.92
C GLY A 466 -2.95 -6.70 -12.41
N ILE A 467 -3.89 -5.91 -12.94
CA ILE A 467 -3.92 -5.48 -14.34
C ILE A 467 -4.27 -3.99 -14.43
N ALA A 468 -3.70 -3.31 -15.41
CA ALA A 468 -4.06 -1.93 -15.76
C ALA A 468 -4.83 -1.91 -17.08
N MET A 469 -5.96 -1.22 -17.05
CA MET A 469 -6.87 -1.01 -18.16
C MET A 469 -6.83 0.44 -18.60
N GLY A 470 -7.13 0.70 -19.87
CA GLY A 470 -7.30 2.02 -20.42
C GLY A 470 -8.63 2.17 -21.17
N LEU A 471 -8.97 3.39 -21.44
CA LEU A 471 -10.14 3.75 -22.27
C LEU A 471 -9.74 4.80 -23.29
N VAL A 472 -10.22 4.62 -24.51
CA VAL A 472 -10.25 5.65 -25.56
C VAL A 472 -11.69 5.88 -25.95
N LYS A 473 -12.18 7.12 -25.86
CA LYS A 473 -13.57 7.49 -26.17
C LYS A 473 -13.62 8.77 -27.02
N GLU A 474 -14.32 8.70 -28.14
CA GLU A 474 -14.62 9.85 -29.02
C GLU A 474 -16.11 9.84 -29.37
N GLY A 475 -16.85 10.76 -28.81
CA GLY A 475 -18.32 10.78 -28.94
C GLY A 475 -18.93 9.49 -28.39
N GLU A 476 -19.67 8.76 -29.23
CA GLU A 476 -20.27 7.49 -28.86
C GLU A 476 -19.36 6.27 -29.07
N ARG A 477 -18.22 6.45 -29.76
CA ARG A 477 -17.25 5.35 -29.97
C ARG A 477 -16.32 5.24 -28.79
N PHE A 478 -16.10 4.03 -28.33
CA PHE A 478 -15.13 3.76 -27.27
C PHE A 478 -14.44 2.40 -27.41
N ALA A 479 -13.25 2.29 -26.88
CA ALA A 479 -12.49 1.06 -26.79
C ALA A 479 -11.87 0.93 -25.40
N VAL A 480 -12.06 -0.23 -24.77
CA VAL A 480 -11.41 -0.60 -23.49
C VAL A 480 -10.17 -1.43 -23.82
N LEU A 481 -9.04 -1.07 -23.24
CA LEU A 481 -7.73 -1.66 -23.50
C LEU A 481 -7.26 -2.45 -22.26
N SER A 482 -6.90 -3.71 -22.44
CA SER A 482 -6.26 -4.52 -21.39
C SER A 482 -4.76 -4.32 -21.39
N ASP A 483 -4.15 -4.27 -20.21
CA ASP A 483 -2.70 -4.17 -20.03
C ASP A 483 -2.07 -3.06 -20.88
N ILE A 484 -2.36 -1.82 -20.52
CA ILE A 484 -1.95 -0.64 -21.26
C ILE A 484 -0.44 -0.37 -21.18
N LEU A 485 0.10 0.14 -22.28
CA LEU A 485 1.44 0.70 -22.34
C LEU A 485 1.48 2.11 -21.71
N GLY A 486 2.70 2.61 -21.44
CA GLY A 486 2.87 3.98 -20.95
C GLY A 486 2.32 5.06 -21.90
N ASP A 487 2.47 4.88 -23.21
CA ASP A 487 1.89 5.76 -24.22
C ASP A 487 0.36 5.75 -24.18
N GLU A 488 -0.24 4.58 -24.03
CA GLU A 488 -1.70 4.39 -23.96
C GLU A 488 -2.30 4.94 -22.66
N ASP A 489 -1.57 4.90 -21.54
CA ASP A 489 -1.96 5.60 -20.31
C ASP A 489 -1.97 7.12 -20.52
N HIS A 490 -0.92 7.66 -21.15
CA HIS A 490 -0.82 9.10 -21.40
C HIS A 490 -1.90 9.60 -22.37
N LEU A 491 -2.17 8.85 -23.44
CA LEU A 491 -3.10 9.21 -24.52
C LEU A 491 -4.54 8.76 -24.26
N GLY A 492 -4.79 8.01 -23.21
CA GLY A 492 -6.11 7.48 -22.83
C GLY A 492 -6.92 8.41 -21.95
N ASP A 493 -8.22 8.15 -21.90
CA ASP A 493 -9.23 8.92 -21.14
C ASP A 493 -9.46 8.37 -19.73
N MET A 494 -9.00 7.16 -19.45
CA MET A 494 -9.10 6.50 -18.16
C MET A 494 -7.87 5.64 -17.91
N ASP A 495 -7.31 5.72 -16.72
CA ASP A 495 -6.36 4.77 -16.14
C ASP A 495 -7.06 4.01 -15.01
N PHE A 496 -7.17 2.70 -15.17
CA PHE A 496 -7.98 1.85 -14.33
C PHE A 496 -7.18 0.61 -13.91
N LYS A 497 -6.93 0.45 -12.64
CA LYS A 497 -6.13 -0.64 -12.08
C LYS A 497 -6.97 -1.50 -11.18
N VAL A 498 -6.94 -2.81 -11.43
CA VAL A 498 -7.67 -3.81 -10.64
C VAL A 498 -6.70 -4.86 -10.15
N ALA A 499 -6.69 -5.09 -8.84
CA ALA A 499 -6.02 -6.22 -8.22
C ALA A 499 -7.04 -7.15 -7.55
N GLY A 500 -6.75 -8.44 -7.53
CA GLY A 500 -7.60 -9.42 -6.87
C GLY A 500 -7.15 -10.86 -7.06
N SER A 501 -7.81 -11.74 -6.31
CA SER A 501 -7.69 -13.20 -6.45
C SER A 501 -8.60 -13.73 -7.58
N ALA A 502 -8.71 -15.04 -7.70
CA ALA A 502 -9.70 -15.65 -8.59
C ALA A 502 -11.14 -15.42 -8.12
N ASN A 503 -11.36 -15.16 -6.83
CA ASN A 503 -12.68 -15.05 -6.22
C ASN A 503 -13.26 -13.62 -6.23
N GLY A 504 -12.39 -12.58 -6.30
CA GLY A 504 -12.87 -11.21 -6.28
C GLY A 504 -11.77 -10.16 -6.23
N VAL A 505 -12.20 -8.91 -6.21
CA VAL A 505 -11.36 -7.72 -6.20
C VAL A 505 -10.83 -7.44 -4.79
N THR A 506 -9.53 -7.09 -4.69
CA THR A 506 -8.89 -6.68 -3.44
C THR A 506 -8.47 -5.22 -3.45
N ALA A 507 -8.25 -4.63 -4.63
CA ALA A 507 -8.03 -3.19 -4.79
C ALA A 507 -8.49 -2.72 -6.16
N LEU A 508 -9.03 -1.51 -6.19
CA LEU A 508 -9.45 -0.80 -7.38
C LEU A 508 -8.94 0.64 -7.31
N GLN A 509 -8.29 1.10 -8.36
CA GLN A 509 -7.95 2.50 -8.55
C GLN A 509 -8.38 2.96 -9.94
N MET A 510 -9.08 4.09 -10.02
CA MET A 510 -9.55 4.66 -11.28
C MET A 510 -9.27 6.15 -11.31
N ASP A 511 -8.67 6.60 -12.40
CA ASP A 511 -8.50 8.00 -12.74
C ASP A 511 -9.16 8.26 -14.09
N ILE A 512 -10.14 9.13 -14.11
CA ILE A 512 -10.91 9.48 -15.30
C ILE A 512 -10.58 10.92 -15.69
N LYS A 513 -10.20 11.12 -16.95
CA LYS A 513 -9.72 12.40 -17.47
C LYS A 513 -10.79 13.15 -18.28
N ILE A 514 -11.91 12.51 -18.53
CA ILE A 514 -13.03 13.05 -19.35
C ILE A 514 -14.35 12.91 -18.61
N GLU A 515 -15.34 13.70 -19.01
CA GLU A 515 -16.72 13.52 -18.62
C GLU A 515 -17.43 12.48 -19.52
N GLY A 516 -18.52 11.91 -19.02
CA GLY A 516 -19.39 11.02 -19.81
C GLY A 516 -18.94 9.57 -19.89
N ILE A 517 -18.21 9.05 -18.89
CA ILE A 517 -18.05 7.61 -18.70
C ILE A 517 -19.34 7.08 -18.07
N THR A 518 -20.02 6.20 -18.80
CA THR A 518 -21.28 5.61 -18.37
C THR A 518 -21.04 4.39 -17.47
N PRO A 519 -22.04 3.99 -16.65
CA PRO A 519 -22.00 2.72 -15.90
C PRO A 519 -21.69 1.51 -16.79
N GLU A 520 -22.24 1.48 -18.02
CA GLU A 520 -22.00 0.43 -19.00
C GLU A 520 -20.53 0.33 -19.43
N ILE A 521 -19.85 1.46 -19.64
CA ILE A 521 -18.42 1.49 -19.95
C ILE A 521 -17.61 0.96 -18.76
N MET A 522 -17.96 1.36 -17.53
CA MET A 522 -17.29 0.88 -16.31
C MET A 522 -17.51 -0.63 -16.11
N GLU A 523 -18.72 -1.13 -16.31
CA GLU A 523 -19.03 -2.56 -16.24
C GLU A 523 -18.20 -3.36 -17.25
N LYS A 524 -18.17 -2.92 -18.50
CA LYS A 524 -17.36 -3.55 -19.56
C LYS A 524 -15.87 -3.55 -19.20
N ALA A 525 -15.35 -2.45 -18.67
CA ALA A 525 -13.96 -2.33 -18.24
C ALA A 525 -13.62 -3.28 -17.09
N LEU A 526 -14.52 -3.42 -16.10
CA LEU A 526 -14.36 -4.34 -14.97
C LEU A 526 -14.35 -5.80 -15.43
N HIS A 527 -15.30 -6.20 -16.28
CA HIS A 527 -15.36 -7.56 -16.80
C HIS A 527 -14.16 -7.92 -17.68
N GLN A 528 -13.68 -6.98 -18.50
CA GLN A 528 -12.48 -7.18 -19.30
C GLN A 528 -11.23 -7.24 -18.41
N ALA A 529 -11.14 -6.45 -17.35
CA ALA A 529 -10.09 -6.51 -16.34
C ALA A 529 -10.08 -7.85 -15.60
N HIS A 530 -11.26 -8.41 -15.29
CA HIS A 530 -11.41 -9.74 -14.70
C HIS A 530 -10.75 -10.80 -15.59
N ALA A 531 -11.09 -10.84 -16.88
CA ALA A 531 -10.53 -11.80 -17.82
C ALA A 531 -8.99 -11.70 -17.91
N GLY A 532 -8.44 -10.48 -18.00
CA GLY A 532 -6.99 -10.26 -18.03
C GLY A 532 -6.32 -10.64 -16.70
N ARG A 533 -6.94 -10.35 -15.56
CA ARG A 533 -6.44 -10.75 -14.24
C ARG A 533 -6.38 -12.26 -14.06
N ILE A 534 -7.41 -12.99 -14.49
CA ILE A 534 -7.43 -14.47 -14.47
C ILE A 534 -6.33 -15.05 -15.37
N HIS A 535 -6.10 -14.45 -16.55
CA HIS A 535 -5.00 -14.85 -17.43
C HIS A 535 -3.63 -14.74 -16.73
N ILE A 536 -3.37 -13.61 -16.06
CA ILE A 536 -2.13 -13.38 -15.30
C ILE A 536 -2.02 -14.37 -14.13
N LEU A 537 -3.11 -14.58 -13.35
CA LEU A 537 -3.15 -15.55 -12.26
C LEU A 537 -2.82 -16.96 -12.72
N ASN A 538 -3.33 -17.39 -13.87
CA ASN A 538 -3.03 -18.71 -14.41
C ASN A 538 -1.53 -18.86 -14.72
N ALA A 539 -0.91 -17.87 -15.34
CA ALA A 539 0.53 -17.87 -15.59
C ALA A 539 1.35 -17.87 -14.28
N MET A 540 0.92 -17.12 -13.26
CA MET A 540 1.56 -17.14 -11.95
C MET A 540 1.44 -18.52 -11.28
N ASN A 541 0.28 -19.16 -11.37
CA ASN A 541 0.00 -20.47 -10.80
C ASN A 541 0.81 -21.60 -11.46
N GLU A 542 1.22 -21.47 -12.71
CA GLU A 542 2.16 -22.39 -13.36
C GLU A 542 3.53 -22.40 -12.69
N VAL A 543 3.96 -21.27 -12.11
CA VAL A 543 5.25 -21.13 -11.43
C VAL A 543 5.13 -21.48 -9.95
N ILE A 544 4.15 -20.90 -9.23
CA ILE A 544 3.86 -21.21 -7.84
C ILE A 544 2.36 -20.98 -7.58
N SER A 545 1.63 -22.04 -7.28
CA SER A 545 0.17 -21.99 -7.05
C SER A 545 -0.22 -21.93 -5.58
N THR A 546 0.68 -22.32 -4.68
CA THR A 546 0.49 -22.32 -3.23
C THR A 546 1.77 -21.87 -2.55
N SER A 547 1.64 -21.25 -1.37
CA SER A 547 2.79 -20.85 -0.56
C SER A 547 3.65 -22.05 -0.19
N ARG A 548 4.98 -21.86 -0.16
CA ARG A 548 5.90 -22.91 0.33
C ARG A 548 5.50 -23.34 1.74
N LYS A 549 5.60 -24.62 2.01
CA LYS A 549 5.21 -25.21 3.32
C LYS A 549 6.14 -24.78 4.44
N GLU A 550 7.40 -24.57 4.13
CA GLU A 550 8.42 -24.16 5.10
C GLU A 550 8.86 -22.72 4.79
N ILE A 551 9.10 -21.99 5.87
CA ILE A 551 9.72 -20.66 5.80
C ILE A 551 11.18 -20.84 5.37
N ASN A 552 11.70 -19.91 4.58
CA ASN A 552 13.08 -19.90 4.14
C ASN A 552 14.05 -20.04 5.33
N ALA A 553 15.12 -20.81 5.13
CA ALA A 553 16.11 -21.10 6.18
C ALA A 553 16.83 -19.84 6.71
N HIS A 554 16.87 -18.75 5.92
CA HIS A 554 17.45 -17.47 6.32
C HIS A 554 16.47 -16.58 7.11
N ALA A 555 15.18 -16.92 7.15
CA ALA A 555 14.19 -16.19 7.92
C ALA A 555 14.28 -16.54 9.42
N PRO A 556 13.93 -15.60 10.34
CA PRO A 556 13.85 -15.89 11.76
C PRO A 556 12.91 -17.06 12.03
N ASN A 557 13.33 -17.98 12.89
CA ASN A 557 12.49 -19.10 13.28
C ASN A 557 11.61 -18.71 14.48
N PHE A 558 10.33 -19.02 14.40
CA PHE A 558 9.34 -18.72 15.42
C PHE A 558 8.80 -20.01 16.04
N ALA A 559 8.69 -20.04 17.37
CA ALA A 559 8.01 -21.09 18.10
C ALA A 559 7.14 -20.52 19.22
N VAL A 560 6.06 -21.20 19.51
CA VAL A 560 5.19 -20.92 20.67
C VAL A 560 5.34 -22.06 21.64
N ILE A 561 5.51 -21.74 22.91
CA ILE A 561 5.41 -22.68 24.02
C ILE A 561 4.25 -22.23 24.87
N ASP A 562 3.29 -23.11 25.10
CA ASP A 562 2.26 -22.93 26.13
C ASP A 562 2.80 -23.50 27.43
N ILE A 563 2.87 -22.68 28.47
CA ILE A 563 3.23 -23.07 29.83
C ILE A 563 1.94 -23.01 30.66
N ASP A 564 1.63 -24.07 31.38
CA ASP A 564 0.41 -24.19 32.16
C ASP A 564 0.12 -22.97 33.05
N ASP A 565 -1.18 -22.76 33.30
CA ASP A 565 -1.75 -21.68 34.12
C ASP A 565 -1.55 -20.22 33.64
N ASN A 566 -1.72 -19.94 32.35
CA ASN A 566 -1.84 -18.63 31.72
C ASN A 566 -0.57 -17.98 31.11
N GLY A 567 0.46 -18.74 30.81
CA GLY A 567 1.65 -18.19 30.16
C GLY A 567 1.91 -18.75 28.76
N THR A 568 1.73 -17.93 27.70
CA THR A 568 2.23 -18.25 26.36
C THR A 568 3.54 -17.51 26.14
N ILE A 569 4.64 -18.24 25.88
CA ILE A 569 5.92 -17.65 25.52
C ILE A 569 6.13 -17.76 24.02
N ARG A 570 6.34 -16.63 23.37
CA ARG A 570 6.68 -16.53 21.93
C ARG A 570 8.20 -16.40 21.80
N ILE A 571 8.82 -17.34 21.08
CA ILE A 571 10.27 -17.39 20.90
C ILE A 571 10.59 -17.11 19.44
N PHE A 572 11.45 -16.13 19.20
CA PHE A 572 12.07 -15.86 17.91
C PHE A 572 13.56 -16.15 18.02
N GLY A 573 14.06 -17.09 17.23
CA GLY A 573 15.49 -17.41 17.14
C GLY A 573 16.03 -17.10 15.75
N GLU A 574 17.31 -16.82 15.67
CA GLU A 574 17.99 -16.56 14.39
C GLU A 574 17.89 -17.77 13.42
N ASN A 575 17.77 -18.98 13.97
CA ASN A 575 17.59 -20.21 13.23
C ASN A 575 16.90 -21.29 14.06
N LYS A 576 16.53 -22.41 13.42
CA LYS A 576 15.84 -23.53 14.06
C LYS A 576 16.62 -24.18 15.24
N ALA A 577 17.96 -24.16 15.18
CA ALA A 577 18.80 -24.71 16.25
C ALA A 577 18.77 -23.79 17.49
N ALA A 578 18.89 -22.49 17.33
CA ALA A 578 18.79 -21.50 18.41
C ALA A 578 17.40 -21.52 19.07
N THR A 579 16.32 -21.63 18.29
CA THR A 579 14.95 -21.75 18.80
C THR A 579 14.78 -23.03 19.61
N LYS A 580 15.25 -24.18 19.12
CA LYS A 580 15.22 -25.45 19.88
C LYS A 580 16.01 -25.39 21.17
N ALA A 581 17.18 -24.77 21.18
CA ALA A 581 17.99 -24.60 22.38
C ALA A 581 17.29 -23.70 23.41
N ALA A 582 16.60 -22.64 22.97
CA ALA A 582 15.81 -21.78 23.85
C ALA A 582 14.60 -22.51 24.41
N ILE A 583 13.89 -23.32 23.63
CA ILE A 583 12.78 -24.19 24.07
C ILE A 583 13.25 -25.12 25.12
N ALA A 584 14.31 -25.89 24.86
CA ALA A 584 14.86 -26.86 25.84
C ALA A 584 15.28 -26.20 27.15
N LYS A 585 15.82 -24.96 27.09
CA LYS A 585 16.17 -24.20 28.29
C LYS A 585 14.93 -23.76 29.09
N ILE A 586 13.88 -23.32 28.41
CA ILE A 586 12.63 -22.90 29.07
C ILE A 586 11.93 -24.12 29.68
N GLU A 587 11.78 -25.20 28.94
CA GLU A 587 11.21 -26.46 29.42
C GLU A 587 11.97 -27.00 30.62
N ALA A 588 13.29 -26.92 30.63
CA ALA A 588 14.10 -27.34 31.80
C ALA A 588 13.89 -26.45 33.02
N ILE A 589 13.61 -25.14 32.83
CA ILE A 589 13.35 -24.18 33.94
C ILE A 589 11.94 -24.36 34.49
N THR A 590 10.96 -24.68 33.65
CA THR A 590 9.55 -24.79 33.99
C THR A 590 9.12 -26.21 34.30
N ALA A 591 10.02 -27.20 34.14
CA ALA A 591 9.72 -28.59 34.45
C ALA A 591 9.39 -28.78 35.93
N GLU A 592 8.28 -29.41 36.20
CA GLU A 592 7.88 -29.83 37.54
C GLU A 592 8.23 -31.29 37.79
N VAL A 593 8.47 -31.60 39.04
CA VAL A 593 8.79 -32.98 39.47
C VAL A 593 7.53 -33.83 39.53
N GLU A 594 7.50 -34.92 38.78
CA GLU A 594 6.37 -35.83 38.71
C GLU A 594 6.55 -37.04 39.63
N VAL A 595 5.52 -37.37 40.41
CA VAL A 595 5.49 -38.60 41.28
C VAL A 595 5.50 -39.83 40.38
N GLY A 596 6.34 -40.79 40.72
CA GLY A 596 6.50 -42.05 39.97
C GLY A 596 7.51 -42.01 38.84
N LYS A 597 8.15 -40.83 38.57
CA LYS A 597 9.18 -40.66 37.53
C LYS A 597 10.60 -40.77 38.11
N THR A 598 11.49 -41.37 37.36
CA THR A 598 12.90 -41.48 37.69
C THR A 598 13.68 -40.30 37.13
N TYR A 599 14.49 -39.67 37.95
CA TYR A 599 15.40 -38.58 37.61
C TYR A 599 16.85 -38.95 37.89
N THR A 600 17.75 -38.53 37.02
CA THR A 600 19.19 -38.56 37.31
C THR A 600 19.57 -37.21 37.92
N GLY A 601 19.93 -37.22 39.19
CA GLY A 601 20.22 -36.01 39.95
C GLY A 601 21.59 -36.03 40.59
N LYS A 602 22.11 -34.85 40.96
CA LYS A 602 23.37 -34.68 41.68
C LYS A 602 23.13 -34.60 43.18
N VAL A 603 23.85 -35.40 43.98
CA VAL A 603 23.82 -35.27 45.43
C VAL A 603 24.33 -33.87 45.82
N ALA A 604 23.42 -33.01 46.27
CA ALA A 604 23.71 -31.62 46.61
C ALA A 604 24.28 -31.48 48.02
N ARG A 605 23.75 -32.28 48.99
CA ARG A 605 24.18 -32.23 50.38
C ARG A 605 23.80 -33.56 51.09
N ILE A 606 24.70 -34.01 51.96
CA ILE A 606 24.48 -35.18 52.82
C ILE A 606 24.19 -34.73 54.25
N VAL A 607 23.21 -35.36 54.89
CA VAL A 607 22.81 -35.17 56.32
C VAL A 607 22.68 -36.50 57.03
N GLU A 608 22.66 -36.47 58.32
CA GLU A 608 22.60 -37.73 59.15
C GLU A 608 21.44 -38.68 58.81
N PHE A 609 20.29 -38.10 58.34
CA PHE A 609 19.09 -38.88 58.04
C PHE A 609 18.87 -39.10 56.51
N GLY A 610 19.80 -38.69 55.63
CA GLY A 610 19.66 -38.90 54.19
C GLY A 610 20.53 -37.99 53.32
N ALA A 611 20.20 -37.94 52.04
CA ALA A 611 20.86 -37.09 51.07
C ALA A 611 19.86 -36.25 50.32
N PHE A 612 20.16 -34.98 50.12
CA PHE A 612 19.44 -34.10 49.19
C PHE A 612 20.01 -34.29 47.80
N VAL A 613 19.14 -34.59 46.86
CA VAL A 613 19.49 -34.79 45.46
C VAL A 613 18.78 -33.72 44.64
N ASN A 614 19.57 -32.97 43.86
CA ASN A 614 19.04 -32.01 42.92
C ASN A 614 18.52 -32.73 41.68
N VAL A 615 17.21 -32.80 41.52
CA VAL A 615 16.52 -33.58 40.47
C VAL A 615 16.15 -32.71 39.24
N LEU A 616 15.93 -31.40 39.45
CA LEU A 616 15.69 -30.40 38.42
C LEU A 616 16.41 -29.08 38.81
N PRO A 617 16.65 -28.15 37.91
CA PRO A 617 17.20 -26.83 38.23
C PRO A 617 16.45 -26.19 39.41
N ASN A 618 17.16 -25.86 40.47
CA ASN A 618 16.62 -25.29 41.73
C ASN A 618 15.63 -26.16 42.52
N THR A 619 15.58 -27.49 42.27
CA THR A 619 14.65 -28.39 42.96
C THR A 619 15.36 -29.57 43.57
N ASP A 620 15.41 -29.62 44.88
CA ASP A 620 16.03 -30.68 45.63
C ASP A 620 14.98 -31.60 46.23
N GLY A 621 15.21 -32.90 46.15
CA GLY A 621 14.42 -33.92 46.87
C GLY A 621 15.27 -34.67 47.90
N LEU A 622 14.63 -35.21 48.93
CA LEU A 622 15.28 -35.94 50.01
C LEU A 622 15.20 -37.45 49.74
N VAL A 623 16.34 -38.10 49.64
CA VAL A 623 16.46 -39.56 49.76
C VAL A 623 16.78 -39.86 51.24
N HIS A 624 15.78 -40.36 51.97
CA HIS A 624 16.00 -40.78 53.38
C HIS A 624 16.98 -41.99 53.46
N ILE A 625 17.77 -42.08 54.49
CA ILE A 625 18.78 -43.16 54.66
C ILE A 625 18.21 -44.57 54.43
N SER A 626 16.95 -44.79 54.83
CA SER A 626 16.26 -46.07 54.62
C SER A 626 15.82 -46.31 53.16
N GLN A 627 15.94 -45.30 52.28
CA GLN A 627 15.54 -45.37 50.88
C GLN A 627 16.74 -45.38 49.90
N ILE A 628 17.97 -45.41 50.43
CA ILE A 628 19.20 -45.41 49.61
C ILE A 628 19.48 -46.80 49.07
N SER A 629 19.36 -47.85 49.91
CA SER A 629 19.65 -49.25 49.60
C SER A 629 18.70 -50.18 50.30
N ASP A 630 18.55 -51.42 49.81
CA ASP A 630 17.84 -52.48 50.48
C ASP A 630 18.59 -53.04 51.72
N ALA A 631 19.93 -52.92 51.72
CA ALA A 631 20.77 -53.21 52.84
C ALA A 631 20.71 -52.07 53.89
N ARG A 632 20.80 -52.40 55.14
CA ARG A 632 20.84 -51.41 56.24
C ARG A 632 22.14 -50.64 56.21
N ILE A 633 22.01 -49.31 56.06
CA ILE A 633 23.13 -48.38 56.07
C ILE A 633 23.23 -47.69 57.40
N GLU A 634 24.41 -47.65 57.99
CA GLU A 634 24.66 -47.00 59.30
C GLU A 634 25.03 -45.51 59.11
N ASN A 635 25.71 -45.18 58.01
CA ASN A 635 26.08 -43.80 57.67
C ASN A 635 25.91 -43.55 56.19
N VAL A 636 25.23 -42.43 55.81
CA VAL A 636 24.97 -42.06 54.43
C VAL A 636 26.28 -41.83 53.65
N ASN A 637 27.33 -41.32 54.28
CA ASN A 637 28.64 -41.06 53.67
C ASN A 637 29.40 -42.33 53.22
N ASP A 638 28.98 -43.52 53.72
CA ASP A 638 29.59 -44.76 53.28
C ASP A 638 29.13 -45.21 51.90
N VAL A 639 27.99 -44.68 51.45
CA VAL A 639 27.36 -45.09 50.19
C VAL A 639 27.27 -43.96 49.17
N LEU A 640 27.07 -42.70 49.61
CA LEU A 640 26.91 -41.55 48.76
C LEU A 640 28.00 -40.50 49.07
N LYS A 641 28.36 -39.75 48.03
CA LYS A 641 29.25 -38.58 48.14
C LYS A 641 28.60 -37.35 47.56
N GLU A 642 28.83 -36.18 48.16
CA GLU A 642 28.40 -34.92 47.61
C GLU A 642 29.02 -34.72 46.20
N GLY A 643 28.19 -34.29 45.28
CA GLY A 643 28.59 -34.16 43.87
C GLY A 643 28.39 -35.42 43.03
N GLN A 644 28.07 -36.59 43.63
CA GLN A 644 27.80 -37.84 42.93
C GLN A 644 26.47 -37.76 42.16
N MET A 645 26.45 -38.28 40.92
CA MET A 645 25.22 -38.46 40.15
C MET A 645 24.55 -39.76 40.56
N VAL A 646 23.25 -39.71 40.77
CA VAL A 646 22.45 -40.88 41.21
C VAL A 646 21.10 -40.85 40.48
N ASN A 647 20.55 -42.05 40.22
CA ASN A 647 19.19 -42.18 39.74
C ASN A 647 18.23 -42.33 40.90
N VAL A 648 17.20 -41.49 40.93
CA VAL A 648 16.22 -41.48 42.04
C VAL A 648 14.80 -41.50 41.48
N LEU A 649 13.92 -42.25 42.09
CA LEU A 649 12.49 -42.29 41.79
C LEU A 649 11.75 -41.37 42.76
N VAL A 650 10.86 -40.55 42.27
CA VAL A 650 9.99 -39.70 43.10
C VAL A 650 8.87 -40.55 43.68
N GLN A 651 8.87 -40.73 45.02
CA GLN A 651 7.85 -41.51 45.72
C GLN A 651 6.61 -40.67 46.04
N ASP A 652 6.80 -39.44 46.49
CA ASP A 652 5.73 -38.59 46.98
C ASP A 652 6.18 -37.11 47.02
N ILE A 653 5.22 -36.20 46.91
CA ILE A 653 5.41 -34.77 47.14
C ILE A 653 4.41 -34.36 48.23
N ASP A 654 4.88 -33.95 49.38
CA ASP A 654 4.02 -33.59 50.50
C ASP A 654 3.30 -32.22 50.28
N ASN A 655 2.25 -31.95 51.07
CA ASN A 655 1.45 -30.72 51.01
C ASN A 655 2.25 -29.42 51.23
N ARG A 656 3.55 -29.51 51.54
CA ARG A 656 4.50 -28.40 51.70
C ARG A 656 5.50 -28.34 50.54
N GLY A 657 5.26 -29.13 49.48
CA GLY A 657 6.12 -29.20 48.30
C GLY A 657 7.45 -29.93 48.50
N ARG A 658 7.63 -30.70 49.60
CA ARG A 658 8.86 -31.45 49.84
C ARG A 658 8.82 -32.78 49.11
N ILE A 659 9.84 -33.05 48.29
CA ILE A 659 9.96 -34.19 47.38
C ILE A 659 10.66 -35.31 48.12
N LYS A 660 9.99 -36.46 48.21
CA LYS A 660 10.55 -37.71 48.78
C LYS A 660 11.03 -38.61 47.66
N LEU A 661 12.28 -38.97 47.72
CA LEU A 661 12.96 -39.77 46.72
C LEU A 661 13.37 -41.14 47.27
N THR A 662 13.46 -42.14 46.37
CA THR A 662 14.05 -43.45 46.67
C THR A 662 15.05 -43.86 45.59
N MET A 663 16.07 -44.54 45.99
CA MET A 663 17.02 -45.24 45.12
C MET A 663 16.74 -46.74 45.04
N LYS A 664 15.82 -47.24 45.89
CA LYS A 664 15.45 -48.65 45.89
C LYS A 664 14.72 -49.09 44.68
N GLY A 665 15.18 -50.12 44.01
CA GLY A 665 14.59 -50.66 42.80
C GLY A 665 14.89 -49.84 41.57
N VAL A 666 15.74 -48.83 41.69
CA VAL A 666 16.15 -47.97 40.57
C VAL A 666 17.54 -48.39 40.07
N ASP A 667 17.65 -48.61 38.74
CA ASP A 667 18.92 -48.94 38.14
C ASP A 667 19.87 -47.73 38.25
N GLN A 668 21.03 -47.93 38.88
CA GLN A 668 22.06 -46.92 39.07
C GLN A 668 23.04 -46.83 37.93
N THR A 669 22.78 -47.51 36.80
CA THR A 669 23.59 -47.37 35.58
C THR A 669 23.35 -46.00 34.96
N ILE A 670 24.29 -45.09 35.15
CA ILE A 670 24.20 -43.72 34.60
C ILE A 670 24.75 -43.76 33.18
N ALA A 671 23.90 -43.47 32.18
CA ALA A 671 24.36 -43.26 30.82
C ALA A 671 25.36 -42.09 30.78
N PRO A 672 26.47 -42.15 30.01
CA PRO A 672 27.42 -41.06 29.94
C PRO A 672 26.72 -39.81 29.34
N THR A 673 26.61 -38.78 30.16
CA THR A 673 26.18 -37.44 29.67
C THR A 673 27.27 -36.92 28.76
N ALA A 674 26.91 -36.51 27.53
CA ALA A 674 27.79 -35.76 26.63
C ALA A 674 28.31 -34.51 27.35
N PRO A 675 29.58 -34.13 27.19
CA PRO A 675 30.14 -32.97 27.87
C PRO A 675 29.42 -31.70 27.40
N ALA A 676 28.96 -30.92 28.38
CA ALA A 676 28.52 -29.58 28.14
C ALA A 676 29.77 -28.73 27.76
N ASP A 677 29.86 -28.34 26.52
CA ASP A 677 30.87 -27.40 26.05
C ASP A 677 30.70 -26.05 26.76
N THR A 678 31.56 -25.85 27.75
CA THR A 678 31.84 -24.52 28.31
C THR A 678 32.96 -23.89 27.49
N GLU A 679 32.64 -23.19 26.45
CA GLU A 679 33.52 -22.14 25.96
C GLU A 679 32.75 -20.82 25.98
N THR A 680 33.17 -19.98 26.91
CA THR A 680 32.89 -18.55 26.93
C THR A 680 33.92 -17.89 25.99
N PRO A 681 33.51 -17.18 24.94
CA PRO A 681 34.40 -16.28 24.24
C PRO A 681 34.57 -14.99 25.05
N ALA A 682 35.81 -14.63 25.32
CA ALA A 682 36.20 -13.36 25.86
C ALA A 682 35.83 -12.21 24.90
N ALA A 683 35.45 -11.08 25.49
CA ALA A 683 35.26 -9.83 24.81
C ALA A 683 36.55 -9.31 24.18
N GLU A 684 36.47 -8.88 22.90
CA GLU A 684 37.18 -7.75 22.32
C GLU A 684 36.23 -6.93 21.43
#